data_250b8f6812955b19ad3861787d87ead1
#
_entry.id   250b8f6812955b19ad3861787d87ead1
#
_cell.length_a   1.000
_cell.length_b   1.000
_cell.length_c   1.000
_cell.angle_alpha   90.00
_cell.angle_beta   90.00
_cell.angle_gamma   90.00
#
_symmetry.space_group_name_H-M   'P 1'
#
loop_
_entity.id
_entity.type
_entity.pdbx_description
1 polymer ?
#
loop_
_entity_poly.entity_id
_entity_poly.type
_entity_poly.pdbx_seq_one_letter_code
_entity_poly.pdbx_strand_id
1 'polypeptide(L)'
;MSPTSAASNGPSSVKPLTGPQKALHKLGLLRDIDLALHLPLRYEDETRLVKLRDVREGDLAQVEGRVTHAEVKLGGQRQLLVTLDDGTGTCLLRFFSFYPSLQTTLALGKQVRVRGEIRGGFAGLTMMHPVVKPAGGELATALTPVYPSVAGLPQTYLRRAVQAGLQRAELSDTVPPQYLQEIGLQPLWDMRKALSFLHNPTPDVSLAALQDHSHPAWQRLKAEELLAQQLSQLQARRARAQLRAPVLATPALSVPQVSVPNVSPKVWGEAAVAQAAVRDGHLTPLQTLAQRLLVALPFQLTAVQMRVVAEITQDIARPVPMHRLLQGDVGAGKTVVAALAAAVCMDAGWQCALMAPTEILATQHFAKLVGWLHPLGITVAWLTGSQKAKERRDMLALISSGQAELVVGTHALIQDKVQFKALALAIIDEQHRFGVAQRLALRSKMMSQAASQSEPASGVEPHLLMMTATPIPRTLAMSYYADLDVSTIDELPPGRTPIITKVVNEARRDEVIARIRGQIAQGRQIYWVCPLIEESEALDLTNATETHTQLSAALPGVMVGLLHSRMPAAEKQAVMRLFTSGQLGVLVSTTVIEVGVDVPNASLMVIEHAERFGLSQLHQLRGRVGRGAAASACVLLYSTGDAPRLGETARERLRAMAETNDGFEIARRDLEIRGPGEFMGARQSGDAMLRFADVNEDARLLDWARRTAPHMLDQSPALAAQHVQRWLGGKTDFLKA
;
A
#
# COMPACT_ATOMS: atom_id res chain seq x y z
N MET A 1 -64.41 31.38 -7.74
CA MET A 1 -63.12 31.80 -8.32
C MET A 1 -62.05 30.89 -7.76
N SER A 2 -61.64 29.93 -8.57
CA SER A 2 -60.67 28.92 -8.21
C SER A 2 -59.24 29.48 -8.38
N PRO A 3 -58.26 29.12 -7.53
CA PRO A 3 -56.85 29.44 -7.77
C PRO A 3 -56.19 28.37 -8.63
N THR A 4 -55.44 28.83 -9.58
CA THR A 4 -54.59 28.13 -10.55
C THR A 4 -53.56 27.20 -9.94
N SER A 5 -53.42 26.01 -10.54
CA SER A 5 -52.45 25.00 -10.24
C SER A 5 -51.02 25.46 -10.57
N ALA A 6 -50.13 25.37 -9.59
CA ALA A 6 -48.70 25.49 -9.81
C ALA A 6 -48.16 24.14 -10.36
N ALA A 7 -47.50 24.18 -11.51
CA ALA A 7 -46.87 23.06 -12.15
C ALA A 7 -45.66 22.58 -11.30
N SER A 8 -45.68 21.31 -10.89
CA SER A 8 -44.56 20.65 -10.27
C SER A 8 -43.51 20.33 -11.35
N ASN A 9 -42.32 20.93 -11.25
CA ASN A 9 -41.14 20.50 -11.98
C ASN A 9 -40.76 19.11 -11.53
N GLY A 10 -41.01 18.12 -12.33
CA GLY A 10 -40.55 16.74 -12.14
C GLY A 10 -39.01 16.66 -12.23
N PRO A 11 -38.40 15.65 -11.60
CA PRO A 11 -36.95 15.48 -11.62
C PRO A 11 -36.45 15.29 -13.06
N SER A 12 -35.49 16.11 -13.48
CA SER A 12 -34.83 16.02 -14.78
C SER A 12 -34.22 14.62 -14.94
N SER A 13 -34.71 13.86 -15.92
CA SER A 13 -34.20 12.53 -16.26
C SER A 13 -32.74 12.63 -16.67
N VAL A 14 -31.83 12.16 -15.84
CA VAL A 14 -30.40 12.05 -16.15
C VAL A 14 -30.26 11.06 -17.32
N LYS A 15 -29.86 11.54 -18.49
CA LYS A 15 -29.61 10.68 -19.65
C LYS A 15 -28.56 9.61 -19.30
N PRO A 16 -28.77 8.34 -19.67
CA PRO A 16 -27.80 7.28 -19.40
C PRO A 16 -26.45 7.59 -20.09
N LEU A 17 -25.34 7.39 -19.39
CA LEU A 17 -24.01 7.61 -19.91
C LEU A 17 -23.72 6.73 -21.13
N THR A 18 -23.13 7.32 -22.17
CA THR A 18 -22.66 6.58 -23.36
C THR A 18 -21.49 5.67 -23.02
N GLY A 19 -21.16 4.69 -23.88
CA GLY A 19 -20.03 3.79 -23.68
C GLY A 19 -18.70 4.52 -23.40
N PRO A 20 -18.29 5.50 -24.21
CA PRO A 20 -17.09 6.30 -23.94
C PRO A 20 -17.14 7.11 -22.65
N GLN A 21 -18.30 7.63 -22.25
CA GLN A 21 -18.44 8.33 -20.97
C GLN A 21 -18.27 7.39 -19.77
N LYS A 22 -18.81 6.17 -19.83
CA LYS A 22 -18.58 5.12 -18.83
C LYS A 22 -17.10 4.77 -18.72
N ALA A 23 -16.39 4.72 -19.85
CA ALA A 23 -14.96 4.45 -19.89
C ALA A 23 -14.14 5.60 -19.28
N LEU A 24 -14.51 6.88 -19.50
CA LEU A 24 -13.92 8.03 -18.81
C LEU A 24 -14.13 7.94 -17.29
N HIS A 25 -15.35 7.60 -16.84
CA HIS A 25 -15.64 7.40 -15.43
C HIS A 25 -14.79 6.28 -14.81
N LYS A 26 -14.57 5.18 -15.56
CA LYS A 26 -13.70 4.07 -15.13
C LYS A 26 -12.24 4.51 -14.97
N LEU A 27 -11.78 5.51 -15.74
CA LEU A 27 -10.47 6.14 -15.60
C LEU A 27 -10.42 7.21 -14.49
N GLY A 28 -11.52 7.46 -13.77
CA GLY A 28 -11.58 8.52 -12.76
C GLY A 28 -11.63 9.94 -13.32
N LEU A 29 -11.89 10.12 -14.62
CA LEU A 29 -11.94 11.42 -15.30
C LEU A 29 -13.36 11.99 -15.20
N LEU A 30 -13.65 12.62 -14.08
CA LEU A 30 -15.01 13.11 -13.73
C LEU A 30 -15.16 14.63 -13.89
N ARG A 31 -14.10 15.38 -13.60
CA ARG A 31 -14.07 16.86 -13.64
C ARG A 31 -13.25 17.32 -14.85
N ASP A 32 -13.48 18.54 -15.31
CA ASP A 32 -12.67 19.13 -16.39
C ASP A 32 -11.18 19.19 -16.02
N ILE A 33 -10.86 19.45 -14.75
CA ILE A 33 -9.47 19.42 -14.26
C ILE A 33 -8.87 18.01 -14.30
N ASP A 34 -9.65 16.95 -14.09
CA ASP A 34 -9.15 15.58 -14.18
C ASP A 34 -8.78 15.24 -15.64
N LEU A 35 -9.55 15.77 -16.61
CA LEU A 35 -9.22 15.66 -18.03
C LEU A 35 -7.96 16.46 -18.38
N ALA A 36 -7.82 17.68 -17.86
CA ALA A 36 -6.64 18.52 -18.08
C ALA A 36 -5.36 17.94 -17.45
N LEU A 37 -5.49 17.20 -16.33
CA LEU A 37 -4.39 16.49 -15.66
C LEU A 37 -4.18 15.06 -16.16
N HIS A 38 -4.95 14.60 -17.17
CA HIS A 38 -4.72 13.31 -17.79
C HIS A 38 -3.66 13.45 -18.87
N LEU A 39 -2.38 13.36 -18.47
CA LEU A 39 -1.24 13.64 -19.33
C LEU A 39 -0.90 12.47 -20.26
N PRO A 40 -0.26 12.73 -21.40
CA PRO A 40 0.20 11.70 -22.32
C PRO A 40 1.22 10.76 -21.69
N LEU A 41 1.10 9.46 -21.99
CA LEU A 41 2.10 8.45 -21.65
C LEU A 41 3.35 8.57 -22.52
N ARG A 42 3.17 8.96 -23.78
CA ARG A 42 4.24 9.17 -24.76
C ARG A 42 3.78 10.10 -25.86
N TYR A 43 4.73 10.58 -26.65
CA TYR A 43 4.49 11.44 -27.80
C TYR A 43 4.93 10.75 -29.07
N GLU A 44 4.21 11.01 -30.14
CA GLU A 44 4.48 10.49 -31.46
C GLU A 44 4.76 11.66 -32.41
N ASP A 45 5.90 11.63 -33.10
CA ASP A 45 6.26 12.67 -34.09
C ASP A 45 5.52 12.38 -35.41
N GLU A 46 4.46 13.14 -35.66
CA GLU A 46 3.74 13.17 -36.93
C GLU A 46 3.96 14.50 -37.68
N THR A 47 4.96 15.28 -37.26
CA THR A 47 5.18 16.64 -37.81
C THR A 47 6.01 16.66 -39.09
N ARG A 48 6.69 15.57 -39.42
CA ARG A 48 7.57 15.45 -40.55
C ARG A 48 7.39 14.17 -41.35
N LEU A 49 7.66 14.24 -42.63
CA LEU A 49 7.80 13.07 -43.50
C LEU A 49 9.27 12.72 -43.67
N VAL A 50 9.57 11.44 -43.57
CA VAL A 50 10.93 10.91 -43.76
C VAL A 50 10.97 10.12 -45.06
N LYS A 51 12.08 10.17 -45.80
CA LYS A 51 12.28 9.37 -46.99
C LYS A 51 12.77 7.98 -46.65
N LEU A 52 12.31 6.97 -47.39
CA LEU A 52 12.67 5.56 -47.14
C LEU A 52 14.18 5.31 -47.21
N ARG A 53 14.95 6.07 -47.99
CA ARG A 53 16.40 5.98 -48.01
C ARG A 53 17.11 6.43 -46.72
N ASP A 54 16.43 7.28 -45.93
CA ASP A 54 17.01 7.92 -44.74
C ASP A 54 16.59 7.22 -43.43
N VAL A 55 15.69 6.21 -43.48
CA VAL A 55 15.21 5.47 -42.31
C VAL A 55 16.12 4.29 -41.96
N ARG A 56 16.21 3.97 -40.69
CA ARG A 56 16.95 2.82 -40.15
C ARG A 56 15.99 1.81 -39.48
N GLU A 57 16.46 0.59 -39.33
CA GLU A 57 15.76 -0.41 -38.60
C GLU A 57 15.56 0.04 -37.12
N GLY A 58 14.34 -0.09 -36.60
CA GLY A 58 13.94 0.40 -35.29
C GLY A 58 13.33 1.80 -35.27
N ASP A 59 13.49 2.58 -36.35
CA ASP A 59 12.92 3.93 -36.44
C ASP A 59 11.38 3.87 -36.53
N LEU A 60 10.70 4.74 -35.79
CA LEU A 60 9.30 5.02 -35.99
C LEU A 60 9.15 6.14 -37.02
N ALA A 61 8.86 5.78 -38.27
CA ALA A 61 8.86 6.71 -39.39
C ALA A 61 7.45 6.97 -39.95
N GLN A 62 7.22 8.20 -40.41
CA GLN A 62 6.07 8.59 -41.22
C GLN A 62 6.53 8.85 -42.66
N VAL A 63 6.02 8.03 -43.59
CA VAL A 63 6.40 8.03 -44.98
C VAL A 63 5.18 8.27 -45.85
N GLU A 64 5.33 9.03 -46.93
CA GLU A 64 4.30 9.21 -47.93
C GLU A 64 4.80 8.63 -49.25
N GLY A 65 4.02 7.76 -49.87
CA GLY A 65 4.40 7.08 -51.07
C GLY A 65 3.18 6.54 -51.86
N ARG A 66 3.50 5.96 -53.03
CA ARG A 66 2.52 5.34 -53.93
C ARG A 66 2.48 3.84 -53.71
N VAL A 67 1.28 3.27 -53.68
CA VAL A 67 1.09 1.81 -53.65
C VAL A 67 1.42 1.23 -55.01
N THR A 68 2.49 0.42 -55.08
CA THR A 68 2.98 -0.24 -56.29
C THR A 68 2.53 -1.68 -56.39
N HIS A 69 2.21 -2.33 -55.30
CA HIS A 69 1.67 -3.68 -55.25
C HIS A 69 0.74 -3.86 -54.05
N ALA A 70 -0.34 -4.60 -54.20
CA ALA A 70 -1.27 -4.94 -53.13
C ALA A 70 -1.84 -6.35 -53.38
N GLU A 71 -1.58 -7.25 -52.44
CA GLU A 71 -1.98 -8.67 -52.53
C GLU A 71 -2.54 -9.16 -51.21
N VAL A 72 -3.57 -9.98 -51.28
CA VAL A 72 -4.11 -10.72 -50.13
C VAL A 72 -3.65 -12.17 -50.22
N LYS A 73 -2.71 -12.57 -49.34
CA LYS A 73 -2.27 -13.97 -49.23
C LYS A 73 -3.22 -14.78 -48.36
N LEU A 74 -3.65 -15.95 -48.89
CA LEU A 74 -4.58 -16.88 -48.26
C LEU A 74 -3.90 -18.15 -47.72
N GLY A 75 -2.58 -18.12 -47.43
CA GLY A 75 -1.83 -19.28 -46.93
C GLY A 75 -1.60 -19.18 -45.43
N GLY A 76 -2.12 -20.13 -44.66
CA GLY A 76 -2.00 -20.20 -43.20
C GLY A 76 -2.79 -19.14 -42.45
N GLN A 77 -2.29 -17.94 -42.32
CA GLN A 77 -3.00 -16.77 -41.78
C GLN A 77 -3.26 -15.76 -42.88
N ARG A 78 -4.51 -15.33 -43.06
CA ARG A 78 -4.88 -14.30 -44.06
C ARG A 78 -4.12 -13.01 -43.79
N GLN A 79 -3.35 -12.53 -44.79
CA GLN A 79 -2.53 -11.33 -44.70
C GLN A 79 -2.75 -10.41 -45.90
N LEU A 80 -2.79 -9.10 -45.65
CA LEU A 80 -2.70 -8.09 -46.69
C LEU A 80 -1.25 -7.59 -46.76
N LEU A 81 -0.60 -7.74 -47.91
CA LEU A 81 0.75 -7.29 -48.23
C LEU A 81 0.65 -6.16 -49.21
N VAL A 82 1.26 -5.03 -48.89
CA VAL A 82 1.25 -3.83 -49.73
C VAL A 82 2.66 -3.28 -49.85
N THR A 83 3.11 -3.06 -51.07
CA THR A 83 4.40 -2.39 -51.31
C THR A 83 4.16 -0.91 -51.54
N LEU A 84 4.80 -0.09 -50.75
CA LEU A 84 4.80 1.36 -50.83
C LEU A 84 6.15 1.83 -51.41
N ASP A 85 6.10 2.74 -52.38
CA ASP A 85 7.27 3.38 -53.01
C ASP A 85 7.17 4.89 -52.86
N ASP A 86 8.21 5.54 -52.30
CA ASP A 86 8.27 6.97 -52.10
C ASP A 86 9.19 7.66 -53.13
N GLY A 87 9.67 6.90 -54.14
CA GLY A 87 10.61 7.34 -55.15
C GLY A 87 12.09 7.30 -54.70
N THR A 88 12.38 6.96 -53.46
CA THR A 88 13.74 6.78 -52.90
C THR A 88 14.01 5.36 -52.45
N GLY A 89 12.95 4.58 -52.25
CA GLY A 89 13.02 3.20 -51.83
C GLY A 89 11.61 2.59 -51.72
N THR A 90 11.58 1.30 -51.38
CA THR A 90 10.32 0.55 -51.19
C THR A 90 10.22 0.01 -49.77
N CYS A 91 8.98 -0.03 -49.23
CA CYS A 91 8.66 -0.60 -47.92
C CYS A 91 7.46 -1.55 -48.03
N LEU A 92 7.57 -2.74 -47.44
CA LEU A 92 6.50 -3.72 -47.39
C LEU A 92 5.63 -3.51 -46.15
N LEU A 93 4.37 -3.16 -46.34
CA LEU A 93 3.37 -3.02 -45.27
C LEU A 93 2.66 -4.37 -45.08
N ARG A 94 2.59 -4.86 -43.87
CA ARG A 94 1.98 -6.17 -43.56
C ARG A 94 0.83 -6.01 -42.53
N PHE A 95 -0.35 -6.56 -42.88
CA PHE A 95 -1.53 -6.54 -42.01
C PHE A 95 -2.08 -7.96 -41.86
N PHE A 96 -2.11 -8.47 -40.64
CA PHE A 96 -2.72 -9.77 -40.31
C PHE A 96 -4.22 -9.66 -40.03
N SER A 97 -4.70 -8.46 -39.68
CA SER A 97 -6.09 -8.11 -39.49
C SER A 97 -6.40 -6.82 -40.25
N PHE A 98 -7.38 -6.83 -41.14
CA PHE A 98 -7.74 -5.69 -41.96
C PHE A 98 -9.21 -5.73 -42.37
N TYR A 99 -9.79 -4.55 -42.51
CA TYR A 99 -11.17 -4.35 -42.98
C TYR A 99 -11.19 -4.03 -44.51
N PRO A 100 -12.31 -4.25 -45.20
CA PRO A 100 -12.43 -3.91 -46.63
C PRO A 100 -12.09 -2.45 -46.96
N SER A 101 -12.42 -1.52 -46.05
CA SER A 101 -12.07 -0.11 -46.22
C SER A 101 -10.57 0.13 -46.32
N LEU A 102 -9.74 -0.64 -45.59
CA LEU A 102 -8.29 -0.53 -45.67
C LEU A 102 -7.76 -0.99 -47.04
N GLN A 103 -8.33 -2.06 -47.61
CA GLN A 103 -7.98 -2.51 -48.97
C GLN A 103 -8.29 -1.46 -50.01
N THR A 104 -9.43 -0.76 -49.90
CA THR A 104 -9.79 0.34 -50.80
C THR A 104 -8.84 1.52 -50.65
N THR A 105 -8.38 1.84 -49.46
CA THR A 105 -7.40 2.91 -49.18
C THR A 105 -6.04 2.56 -49.75
N LEU A 106 -5.64 1.28 -49.65
CA LEU A 106 -4.36 0.75 -50.12
C LEU A 106 -4.41 0.12 -51.51
N ALA A 107 -5.36 0.55 -52.33
CA ALA A 107 -5.48 0.05 -53.72
C ALA A 107 -4.28 0.52 -54.57
N LEU A 108 -3.97 -0.30 -55.57
CA LEU A 108 -2.87 -0.04 -56.51
C LEU A 108 -2.92 1.39 -57.11
N GLY A 109 -1.79 2.09 -57.10
CA GLY A 109 -1.68 3.43 -57.63
C GLY A 109 -2.11 4.55 -56.66
N LYS A 110 -2.72 4.24 -55.54
CA LYS A 110 -3.09 5.24 -54.49
C LYS A 110 -1.87 5.82 -53.84
N GLN A 111 -1.91 7.11 -53.57
CA GLN A 111 -0.93 7.80 -52.73
C GLN A 111 -1.44 7.77 -51.27
N VAL A 112 -0.62 7.26 -50.37
CA VAL A 112 -0.96 7.11 -48.97
C VAL A 112 0.17 7.54 -48.08
N ARG A 113 -0.19 8.02 -46.90
CA ARG A 113 0.73 8.31 -45.81
C ARG A 113 0.66 7.17 -44.81
N VAL A 114 1.79 6.55 -44.51
CA VAL A 114 1.89 5.44 -43.56
C VAL A 114 2.83 5.79 -42.43
N ARG A 115 2.50 5.30 -41.24
CA ARG A 115 3.35 5.49 -40.08
C ARG A 115 3.46 4.18 -39.30
N GLY A 116 4.69 3.76 -39.03
CA GLY A 116 4.98 2.52 -38.30
C GLY A 116 6.47 2.38 -37.99
N GLU A 117 6.77 1.37 -37.21
CA GLU A 117 8.12 0.95 -36.90
C GLU A 117 8.75 0.29 -38.16
N ILE A 118 9.90 0.76 -38.52
CA ILE A 118 10.70 0.19 -39.60
C ILE A 118 11.41 -1.05 -39.10
N ARG A 119 11.20 -2.17 -39.79
CA ARG A 119 11.89 -3.43 -39.51
C ARG A 119 12.66 -3.84 -40.74
N GLY A 120 13.91 -4.20 -40.55
CA GLY A 120 14.75 -4.81 -41.58
C GLY A 120 14.42 -6.29 -41.73
N GLY A 121 14.72 -6.84 -42.90
CA GLY A 121 14.55 -8.27 -43.16
C GLY A 121 14.99 -8.67 -44.57
N PHE A 122 14.93 -9.97 -44.90
CA PHE A 122 15.30 -10.52 -46.22
C PHE A 122 14.51 -9.88 -47.37
N ALA A 123 13.33 -9.33 -47.10
CA ALA A 123 12.47 -8.66 -48.09
C ALA A 123 12.65 -7.13 -48.13
N GLY A 124 13.70 -6.57 -47.52
CA GLY A 124 13.94 -5.13 -47.41
C GLY A 124 13.21 -4.51 -46.19
N LEU A 125 12.90 -3.21 -46.28
CA LEU A 125 12.20 -2.49 -45.21
C LEU A 125 10.75 -2.95 -45.11
N THR A 126 10.29 -3.21 -43.87
CA THR A 126 8.92 -3.63 -43.60
C THR A 126 8.31 -2.82 -42.47
N MET A 127 6.98 -2.60 -42.52
CA MET A 127 6.16 -2.08 -41.39
C MET A 127 5.04 -3.06 -41.07
N MET A 128 4.90 -3.36 -39.79
CA MET A 128 3.84 -4.24 -39.30
C MET A 128 2.66 -3.41 -38.78
N HIS A 129 1.45 -3.63 -39.34
CA HIS A 129 0.24 -2.90 -38.97
C HIS A 129 0.41 -1.38 -38.92
N PRO A 130 1.02 -0.72 -39.91
CA PRO A 130 1.18 0.73 -39.86
C PRO A 130 -0.17 1.45 -39.84
N VAL A 131 -0.20 2.64 -39.26
CA VAL A 131 -1.32 3.57 -39.38
C VAL A 131 -1.33 4.13 -40.80
N VAL A 132 -2.50 4.06 -41.46
CA VAL A 132 -2.63 4.54 -42.87
C VAL A 132 -3.57 5.74 -42.91
N LYS A 133 -3.14 6.81 -43.58
CA LYS A 133 -3.94 8.02 -43.83
C LYS A 133 -3.86 8.35 -45.34
N PRO A 134 -4.84 9.05 -45.89
CA PRO A 134 -4.68 9.62 -47.27
C PRO A 134 -3.48 10.54 -47.36
N ALA A 135 -2.80 10.54 -48.51
CA ALA A 135 -1.69 11.47 -48.78
C ALA A 135 -2.19 12.92 -48.95
N GLY A 136 -1.26 13.87 -48.82
CA GLY A 136 -1.52 15.30 -49.08
C GLY A 136 -2.28 16.05 -47.99
N GLY A 137 -2.64 15.39 -46.86
CA GLY A 137 -3.19 16.08 -45.69
C GLY A 137 -2.13 16.93 -44.97
N GLU A 138 -2.53 18.00 -44.28
CA GLU A 138 -1.64 18.81 -43.44
C GLU A 138 -0.89 17.94 -42.43
N LEU A 139 0.39 18.26 -42.23
CA LEU A 139 1.19 17.64 -41.17
C LEU A 139 0.78 18.21 -39.84
N ALA A 140 0.94 17.39 -38.78
CA ALA A 140 0.76 17.89 -37.43
C ALA A 140 1.76 19.02 -37.12
N THR A 141 1.29 20.08 -36.47
CA THR A 141 2.14 21.22 -36.06
C THR A 141 2.79 21.01 -34.70
N ALA A 142 2.32 20.02 -33.94
CA ALA A 142 2.83 19.63 -32.65
C ALA A 142 2.96 18.10 -32.56
N LEU A 143 3.73 17.61 -31.60
CA LEU A 143 3.83 16.18 -31.32
C LEU A 143 2.47 15.62 -30.92
N THR A 144 2.14 14.46 -31.46
CA THR A 144 0.82 13.83 -31.21
C THR A 144 0.83 13.08 -29.88
N PRO A 145 -0.02 13.47 -28.90
CA PRO A 145 -0.07 12.82 -27.60
C PRO A 145 -0.77 11.45 -27.65
N VAL A 146 -0.23 10.46 -26.94
CA VAL A 146 -0.85 9.15 -26.71
C VAL A 146 -1.16 9.02 -25.22
N TYR A 147 -2.43 8.94 -24.88
CA TYR A 147 -2.91 8.91 -23.49
C TYR A 147 -3.09 7.49 -22.95
N PRO A 148 -2.92 7.25 -21.66
CA PRO A 148 -3.39 6.06 -20.98
C PRO A 148 -4.89 5.86 -21.25
N SER A 149 -5.31 4.66 -21.66
CA SER A 149 -6.70 4.39 -22.00
C SER A 149 -7.14 3.00 -21.52
N VAL A 150 -8.43 2.76 -21.53
CA VAL A 150 -9.06 1.45 -21.22
C VAL A 150 -9.76 0.90 -22.46
N ALA A 151 -10.03 -0.41 -22.45
CA ALA A 151 -10.75 -1.05 -23.53
C ALA A 151 -12.08 -0.32 -23.83
N GLY A 152 -12.33 -0.06 -25.11
CA GLY A 152 -13.54 0.65 -25.58
C GLY A 152 -13.43 2.19 -25.59
N LEU A 153 -12.28 2.78 -25.26
CA LEU A 153 -12.05 4.23 -25.32
C LEU A 153 -11.03 4.57 -26.43
N PRO A 154 -11.46 5.01 -27.62
CA PRO A 154 -10.55 5.38 -28.69
C PRO A 154 -9.69 6.61 -28.36
N GLN A 155 -8.41 6.61 -28.77
CA GLN A 155 -7.49 7.75 -28.57
C GLN A 155 -8.02 9.07 -29.16
N THR A 156 -8.70 9.00 -30.30
CA THR A 156 -9.29 10.19 -30.96
C THR A 156 -10.39 10.83 -30.11
N TYR A 157 -11.20 10.02 -29.43
CA TYR A 157 -12.23 10.50 -28.52
C TYR A 157 -11.57 11.10 -27.26
N LEU A 158 -10.58 10.40 -26.71
CA LEU A 158 -9.89 10.83 -25.50
C LEU A 158 -9.15 12.16 -25.71
N ARG A 159 -8.45 12.32 -26.85
CA ARG A 159 -7.80 13.58 -27.23
C ARG A 159 -8.79 14.75 -27.26
N ARG A 160 -9.96 14.55 -27.89
CA ARG A 160 -11.01 15.59 -27.91
C ARG A 160 -11.55 15.92 -26.52
N ALA A 161 -11.79 14.90 -25.71
CA ALA A 161 -12.26 15.09 -24.33
C ALA A 161 -11.25 15.85 -23.47
N VAL A 162 -9.97 15.49 -23.56
CA VAL A 162 -8.87 16.19 -22.86
C VAL A 162 -8.74 17.65 -23.33
N GLN A 163 -8.76 17.91 -24.63
CA GLN A 163 -8.70 19.28 -25.14
C GLN A 163 -9.90 20.12 -24.68
N ALA A 164 -11.08 19.55 -24.70
CA ALA A 164 -12.29 20.23 -24.20
C ALA A 164 -12.19 20.47 -22.67
N GLY A 165 -11.68 19.50 -21.91
CA GLY A 165 -11.43 19.66 -20.47
C GLY A 165 -10.40 20.75 -20.19
N LEU A 166 -9.30 20.78 -20.94
CA LEU A 166 -8.25 21.80 -20.80
C LEU A 166 -8.77 23.22 -21.05
N GLN A 167 -9.70 23.38 -22.00
CA GLN A 167 -10.32 24.67 -22.29
C GLN A 167 -11.27 25.13 -21.17
N ARG A 168 -12.06 24.21 -20.61
CA ARG A 168 -13.08 24.52 -19.59
C ARG A 168 -12.53 24.55 -18.17
N ALA A 169 -11.41 23.85 -17.91
CA ALA A 169 -10.82 23.79 -16.58
C ALA A 169 -10.38 25.18 -16.09
N GLU A 170 -10.66 25.46 -14.82
CA GLU A 170 -10.13 26.63 -14.13
C GLU A 170 -8.64 26.40 -13.82
N LEU A 171 -7.78 27.10 -14.54
CA LEU A 171 -6.32 26.94 -14.51
C LEU A 171 -5.58 28.21 -14.10
N SER A 172 -6.28 29.17 -13.43
CA SER A 172 -5.59 30.31 -12.81
C SER A 172 -4.56 29.84 -11.79
N ASP A 173 -3.45 30.54 -11.68
CA ASP A 173 -2.41 30.19 -10.71
C ASP A 173 -2.94 30.32 -9.28
N THR A 174 -2.86 29.22 -8.54
CA THR A 174 -3.21 29.18 -7.12
C THR A 174 -2.00 29.35 -6.21
N VAL A 175 -0.79 29.21 -6.76
CA VAL A 175 0.47 29.42 -6.03
C VAL A 175 0.99 30.81 -6.35
N PRO A 176 1.14 31.68 -5.34
CA PRO A 176 1.71 33.01 -5.52
C PRO A 176 3.10 32.97 -6.19
N PRO A 177 3.40 33.87 -7.15
CA PRO A 177 4.66 33.84 -7.91
C PRO A 177 5.92 33.87 -7.07
N GLN A 178 5.90 34.55 -5.91
CA GLN A 178 7.03 34.62 -4.99
C GLN A 178 7.51 33.25 -4.51
N TYR A 179 6.59 32.32 -4.23
CA TYR A 179 6.96 30.95 -3.82
C TYR A 179 7.53 30.14 -4.96
N LEU A 180 7.03 30.36 -6.19
CA LEU A 180 7.52 29.67 -7.38
C LEU A 180 8.94 30.09 -7.78
N GLN A 181 9.31 31.34 -7.53
CA GLN A 181 10.66 31.85 -7.78
C GLN A 181 11.71 31.11 -6.93
N GLU A 182 11.37 30.69 -5.71
CA GLU A 182 12.25 29.95 -4.81
C GLU A 182 12.64 28.55 -5.35
N ILE A 183 11.85 27.96 -6.24
CA ILE A 183 12.15 26.68 -6.87
C ILE A 183 13.31 26.80 -7.87
N GLY A 184 13.54 28.01 -8.41
CA GLY A 184 14.55 28.28 -9.44
C GLY A 184 14.17 27.72 -10.83
N LEU A 185 12.88 27.51 -11.09
CA LEU A 185 12.37 27.13 -12.41
C LEU A 185 12.37 28.36 -13.32
N GLN A 186 13.33 28.43 -14.22
CA GLN A 186 13.42 29.46 -15.25
C GLN A 186 13.29 28.83 -16.64
N PRO A 187 12.43 29.32 -17.54
CA PRO A 187 11.38 30.33 -17.33
C PRO A 187 10.24 29.87 -16.44
N LEU A 188 9.63 30.79 -15.72
CA LEU A 188 8.46 30.49 -14.87
C LEU A 188 7.25 30.20 -15.79
N TRP A 189 6.74 28.98 -15.72
CA TRP A 189 5.55 28.56 -16.45
C TRP A 189 4.31 28.70 -15.56
N ASP A 190 3.26 29.37 -16.07
CA ASP A 190 1.95 29.30 -15.44
C ASP A 190 1.30 27.92 -15.69
N MET A 191 0.29 27.58 -14.88
CA MET A 191 -0.35 26.27 -14.94
C MET A 191 -0.99 25.98 -16.29
N ARG A 192 -1.65 26.99 -16.91
CA ARG A 192 -2.30 26.85 -18.22
C ARG A 192 -1.28 26.61 -19.31
N LYS A 193 -0.18 27.36 -19.32
CA LYS A 193 0.89 27.22 -20.27
C LYS A 193 1.56 25.85 -20.16
N ALA A 194 1.84 25.42 -18.92
CA ALA A 194 2.47 24.11 -18.68
C ALA A 194 1.61 22.95 -19.20
N LEU A 195 0.32 22.93 -18.86
CA LEU A 195 -0.61 21.90 -19.33
C LEU A 195 -0.84 21.97 -20.84
N SER A 196 -1.05 23.16 -21.40
CA SER A 196 -1.23 23.33 -22.85
C SER A 196 -0.04 22.81 -23.63
N PHE A 197 1.17 23.10 -23.14
CA PHE A 197 2.41 22.59 -23.75
C PHE A 197 2.51 21.07 -23.63
N LEU A 198 2.30 20.47 -22.46
CA LEU A 198 2.38 19.03 -22.26
C LEU A 198 1.33 18.25 -23.09
N HIS A 199 0.21 18.87 -23.43
CA HIS A 199 -0.77 18.25 -24.32
C HIS A 199 -0.46 18.46 -25.81
N ASN A 200 0.30 19.50 -26.16
CA ASN A 200 0.66 19.83 -27.56
C ASN A 200 2.10 20.39 -27.61
N PRO A 201 3.13 19.57 -27.30
CA PRO A 201 4.50 20.07 -27.29
C PRO A 201 4.97 20.34 -28.72
N THR A 202 5.76 21.39 -28.88
CA THR A 202 6.37 21.78 -30.16
C THR A 202 7.42 20.75 -30.60
N PRO A 203 7.66 20.57 -31.92
CA PRO A 203 8.56 19.55 -32.42
C PRO A 203 10.03 19.73 -32.05
N ASP A 204 10.43 20.94 -31.68
CA ASP A 204 11.79 21.33 -31.31
C ASP A 204 12.17 20.94 -29.87
N VAL A 205 11.18 20.49 -29.05
CA VAL A 205 11.46 20.06 -27.68
C VAL A 205 12.18 18.72 -27.64
N SER A 206 13.10 18.57 -26.70
CA SER A 206 13.75 17.28 -26.45
C SER A 206 12.72 16.23 -25.97
N LEU A 207 12.53 15.17 -26.77
CA LEU A 207 11.69 14.04 -26.38
C LEU A 207 12.18 13.38 -25.07
N ALA A 208 13.51 13.35 -24.86
CA ALA A 208 14.09 12.83 -23.62
C ALA A 208 13.60 13.65 -22.41
N ALA A 209 13.61 14.99 -22.48
CA ALA A 209 13.15 15.84 -21.39
C ALA A 209 11.63 15.74 -21.11
N LEU A 210 10.85 15.31 -22.09
CA LEU A 210 9.43 14.99 -21.89
C LEU A 210 9.24 13.59 -21.25
N GLN A 211 10.09 12.62 -21.62
CA GLN A 211 10.00 11.24 -21.16
C GLN A 211 10.55 11.05 -19.73
N ASP A 212 11.64 11.75 -19.39
CA ASP A 212 12.25 11.74 -18.05
C ASP A 212 11.61 12.76 -17.10
N HIS A 213 10.60 13.49 -17.55
CA HIS A 213 9.87 14.51 -16.80
C HIS A 213 10.76 15.66 -16.27
N SER A 214 11.92 15.93 -16.89
CA SER A 214 12.83 17.01 -16.50
C SER A 214 12.44 18.38 -17.08
N HIS A 215 11.54 18.43 -18.07
CA HIS A 215 11.09 19.68 -18.67
C HIS A 215 10.41 20.61 -17.64
N PRO A 216 10.63 21.94 -17.68
CA PRO A 216 10.05 22.89 -16.71
C PRO A 216 8.53 22.79 -16.54
N ALA A 217 7.78 22.43 -17.56
CA ALA A 217 6.33 22.20 -17.47
C ALA A 217 6.00 21.01 -16.54
N TRP A 218 6.77 19.92 -16.61
CA TRP A 218 6.65 18.78 -15.69
C TRP A 218 7.04 19.16 -14.26
N GLN A 219 8.15 19.88 -14.11
CA GLN A 219 8.62 20.34 -12.80
C GLN A 219 7.59 21.24 -12.10
N ARG A 220 6.87 22.06 -12.91
CA ARG A 220 5.75 22.87 -12.39
C ARG A 220 4.64 21.99 -11.81
N LEU A 221 4.21 20.95 -12.52
CA LEU A 221 3.14 20.07 -12.07
C LEU A 221 3.54 19.26 -10.84
N LYS A 222 4.77 18.72 -10.82
CA LYS A 222 5.33 17.99 -9.69
C LYS A 222 5.37 18.87 -8.42
N ALA A 223 5.81 20.12 -8.56
CA ALA A 223 5.86 21.07 -7.45
C ALA A 223 4.46 21.37 -6.88
N GLU A 224 3.48 21.65 -7.75
CA GLU A 224 2.11 21.92 -7.32
C GLU A 224 1.44 20.72 -6.66
N GLU A 225 1.66 19.52 -7.20
CA GLU A 225 1.11 18.30 -6.63
C GLU A 225 1.65 18.06 -5.22
N LEU A 226 2.97 18.19 -5.02
CA LEU A 226 3.61 18.06 -3.71
C LEU A 226 3.12 19.13 -2.74
N LEU A 227 2.95 20.37 -3.21
CA LEU A 227 2.42 21.46 -2.38
C LEU A 227 0.97 21.19 -1.95
N ALA A 228 0.12 20.72 -2.87
CA ALA A 228 -1.26 20.36 -2.55
C ALA A 228 -1.35 19.27 -1.48
N GLN A 229 -0.47 18.26 -1.57
CA GLN A 229 -0.37 17.23 -0.56
C GLN A 229 0.04 17.81 0.80
N GLN A 230 1.10 18.62 0.86
CA GLN A 230 1.56 19.22 2.11
C GLN A 230 0.53 20.16 2.75
N LEU A 231 -0.16 20.96 1.93
CA LEU A 231 -1.25 21.82 2.38
C LEU A 231 -2.41 21.01 2.97
N SER A 232 -2.85 19.96 2.30
CA SER A 232 -3.92 19.09 2.79
C SER A 232 -3.57 18.44 4.14
N GLN A 233 -2.33 17.98 4.30
CA GLN A 233 -1.83 17.39 5.53
C GLN A 233 -1.80 18.41 6.68
N LEU A 234 -1.32 19.63 6.42
CA LEU A 234 -1.32 20.71 7.42
C LEU A 234 -2.74 21.14 7.80
N GLN A 235 -3.66 21.20 6.83
CA GLN A 235 -5.07 21.49 7.12
C GLN A 235 -5.69 20.42 8.02
N ALA A 236 -5.43 19.14 7.75
CA ALA A 236 -5.88 18.02 8.58
C ALA A 236 -5.29 18.12 10.01
N ARG A 237 -3.99 18.42 10.14
CA ARG A 237 -3.34 18.65 11.45
C ARG A 237 -3.95 19.81 12.23
N ARG A 238 -4.20 20.96 11.55
CA ARG A 238 -4.83 22.12 12.19
C ARG A 238 -6.26 21.84 12.62
N ALA A 239 -7.03 21.15 11.79
CA ALA A 239 -8.39 20.72 12.14
C ALA A 239 -8.39 19.80 13.37
N ARG A 240 -7.46 18.85 13.43
CA ARG A 240 -7.29 17.95 14.59
C ARG A 240 -6.87 18.69 15.85
N ALA A 241 -5.99 19.68 15.73
CA ALA A 241 -5.55 20.49 16.87
C ALA A 241 -6.69 21.31 17.52
N GLN A 242 -7.81 21.47 16.84
CA GLN A 242 -9.03 22.11 17.37
C GLN A 242 -9.94 21.12 18.12
N LEU A 243 -9.72 19.81 17.94
CA LEU A 243 -10.46 18.77 18.66
C LEU A 243 -9.92 18.61 20.06
N ARG A 244 -10.76 18.11 20.96
CA ARG A 244 -10.36 17.79 22.33
C ARG A 244 -10.26 16.28 22.51
N ALA A 245 -9.31 15.84 23.36
CA ALA A 245 -9.14 14.46 23.74
C ALA A 245 -9.10 14.33 25.26
N PRO A 246 -9.40 13.14 25.82
CA PRO A 246 -9.17 12.87 27.23
C PRO A 246 -7.69 13.01 27.58
N VAL A 247 -7.38 13.72 28.64
CA VAL A 247 -6.00 13.84 29.14
C VAL A 247 -5.67 12.61 29.97
N LEU A 248 -4.77 11.76 29.46
CA LEU A 248 -4.36 10.52 30.12
C LEU A 248 -3.04 10.76 30.86
N ALA A 249 -3.08 11.66 31.85
CA ALA A 249 -1.90 12.01 32.65
C ALA A 249 -1.68 10.97 33.75
N THR A 250 -0.54 10.29 33.72
CA THR A 250 -0.05 9.46 34.80
C THR A 250 1.30 9.98 35.29
N PRO A 251 1.70 9.71 36.55
CA PRO A 251 3.05 10.00 37.00
C PRO A 251 4.08 9.44 36.01
N ALA A 252 5.13 10.21 35.70
CA ALA A 252 6.13 9.82 34.73
C ALA A 252 6.58 8.37 34.94
N LEU A 253 6.59 7.57 33.87
CA LEU A 253 7.17 6.23 33.84
C LEU A 253 8.68 6.32 34.03
N SER A 254 9.13 6.69 35.23
CA SER A 254 10.52 6.53 35.63
C SER A 254 10.76 5.03 35.84
N VAL A 255 11.57 4.43 34.99
CA VAL A 255 12.02 3.06 35.20
C VAL A 255 12.85 3.05 36.50
N PRO A 256 12.44 2.30 37.52
CA PRO A 256 13.35 2.04 38.62
C PRO A 256 14.56 1.30 38.02
N GLN A 257 15.78 1.77 38.25
CA GLN A 257 16.96 0.96 37.98
C GLN A 257 16.96 -0.18 39.00
N VAL A 258 16.21 -1.23 38.67
CA VAL A 258 16.24 -2.48 39.45
C VAL A 258 17.46 -3.24 38.99
N SER A 259 18.54 -3.20 39.78
CA SER A 259 19.60 -4.18 39.71
C SER A 259 19.00 -5.54 40.05
N VAL A 260 18.58 -6.30 39.02
CA VAL A 260 18.05 -7.66 39.22
C VAL A 260 19.25 -8.55 39.62
N PRO A 261 19.26 -9.17 40.82
CA PRO A 261 20.19 -10.23 41.09
C PRO A 261 19.95 -11.36 40.07
N ASN A 262 21.03 -12.00 39.64
CA ASN A 262 21.03 -13.11 38.69
C ASN A 262 20.36 -14.33 39.33
N VAL A 263 19.00 -14.38 39.31
CA VAL A 263 18.21 -15.46 39.86
C VAL A 263 17.41 -16.11 38.73
N SER A 264 17.56 -17.41 38.61
CA SER A 264 16.94 -18.30 37.64
C SER A 264 15.40 -18.11 37.51
N PRO A 265 14.79 -18.19 36.31
CA PRO A 265 13.39 -17.82 36.01
C PRO A 265 12.30 -18.69 36.69
N LYS A 266 12.63 -19.65 37.53
CA LYS A 266 11.70 -20.64 38.11
C LYS A 266 11.03 -20.25 39.46
N VAL A 267 11.28 -19.06 40.01
CA VAL A 267 10.88 -18.72 41.38
C VAL A 267 10.01 -17.45 41.45
N TRP A 268 9.24 -17.16 40.42
CA TRP A 268 8.31 -16.01 40.49
C TRP A 268 6.90 -16.48 40.83
N GLY A 269 6.66 -16.77 42.14
CA GLY A 269 5.32 -16.90 42.69
C GLY A 269 4.72 -15.54 43.05
N GLU A 270 3.43 -15.51 43.37
CA GLU A 270 2.59 -14.33 43.67
C GLU A 270 3.20 -13.28 44.66
N ALA A 271 4.24 -13.64 45.42
CA ALA A 271 4.93 -12.76 46.35
C ALA A 271 5.84 -11.70 45.67
N ALA A 272 6.24 -11.90 44.43
CA ALA A 272 7.14 -10.98 43.75
C ALA A 272 6.44 -9.73 43.18
N VAL A 273 5.15 -9.76 42.95
CA VAL A 273 4.37 -8.62 42.48
C VAL A 273 4.17 -7.56 43.57
N ALA A 274 4.37 -7.93 44.82
CA ALA A 274 4.28 -7.03 45.97
C ALA A 274 5.60 -6.33 46.31
N GLN A 275 6.71 -6.66 45.64
CA GLN A 275 8.01 -6.05 45.92
C GLN A 275 8.15 -4.69 45.25
N ALA A 276 8.29 -3.70 46.12
CA ALA A 276 8.59 -2.31 45.79
C ALA A 276 9.89 -2.14 45.03
N ALA A 277 9.95 -1.17 44.10
CA ALA A 277 11.20 -0.72 43.51
C ALA A 277 12.07 -0.13 44.57
N VAL A 278 13.31 -0.63 44.71
CA VAL A 278 14.31 -0.07 45.64
C VAL A 278 15.00 1.11 44.97
N ARG A 279 14.76 2.31 45.43
CA ARG A 279 15.49 3.49 45.05
C ARG A 279 16.18 4.03 46.34
N ASP A 280 17.48 4.19 46.32
CA ASP A 280 18.28 4.73 47.46
C ASP A 280 18.01 4.05 48.82
N GLY A 281 17.75 2.73 48.83
CA GLY A 281 17.47 1.97 50.04
C GLY A 281 16.03 2.11 50.60
N HIS A 282 15.16 2.90 49.92
CA HIS A 282 13.76 3.04 50.33
C HIS A 282 12.83 2.32 49.35
N LEU A 283 11.91 1.53 49.86
CA LEU A 283 10.85 0.84 49.12
C LEU A 283 9.75 1.85 48.76
N THR A 284 9.68 2.25 47.48
CA THR A 284 8.53 3.02 46.95
C THR A 284 7.54 2.06 46.32
N PRO A 285 6.27 2.02 46.76
CA PRO A 285 5.25 1.16 46.14
C PRO A 285 5.05 1.58 44.67
N LEU A 286 4.93 0.59 43.77
CA LEU A 286 4.54 0.82 42.39
C LEU A 286 3.14 1.45 42.36
N GLN A 287 3.05 2.70 41.89
CA GLN A 287 1.81 3.48 42.00
C GLN A 287 0.89 3.24 40.80
N THR A 288 1.43 2.86 39.63
CA THR A 288 0.66 2.77 38.40
C THR A 288 0.60 1.34 37.84
N LEU A 289 -0.48 1.03 37.11
CA LEU A 289 -0.64 -0.25 36.39
C LEU A 289 0.50 -0.45 35.39
N ALA A 290 0.90 0.62 34.68
CA ALA A 290 1.99 0.58 33.72
C ALA A 290 3.32 0.20 34.38
N GLN A 291 3.62 0.68 35.60
CA GLN A 291 4.80 0.28 36.37
C GLN A 291 4.71 -1.18 36.83
N ARG A 292 3.55 -1.61 37.34
CA ARG A 292 3.31 -3.01 37.74
C ARG A 292 3.43 -3.96 36.54
N LEU A 293 2.90 -3.57 35.37
CA LEU A 293 3.05 -4.34 34.15
C LEU A 293 4.52 -4.46 33.73
N LEU A 294 5.30 -3.38 33.74
CA LEU A 294 6.72 -3.41 33.42
C LEU A 294 7.51 -4.42 34.27
N VAL A 295 7.23 -4.48 35.57
CA VAL A 295 7.87 -5.43 36.49
C VAL A 295 7.37 -6.87 36.28
N ALA A 296 6.11 -7.05 35.91
CA ALA A 296 5.53 -8.38 35.68
C ALA A 296 5.91 -9.02 34.34
N LEU A 297 6.47 -8.26 33.40
CA LEU A 297 6.91 -8.81 32.11
C LEU A 297 8.07 -9.80 32.28
N PRO A 298 8.09 -10.93 31.54
CA PRO A 298 9.15 -11.95 31.63
C PRO A 298 10.42 -11.54 30.88
N PHE A 299 10.54 -10.28 30.44
CA PHE A 299 11.67 -9.73 29.71
C PHE A 299 11.81 -8.22 29.99
N GLN A 300 12.97 -7.68 29.72
CA GLN A 300 13.20 -6.23 29.79
C GLN A 300 12.96 -5.57 28.45
N LEU A 301 12.45 -4.33 28.48
CA LEU A 301 12.29 -3.53 27.25
C LEU A 301 13.64 -3.01 26.80
N THR A 302 13.80 -2.86 25.48
CA THR A 302 14.95 -2.17 24.90
C THR A 302 14.87 -0.66 25.13
N ALA A 303 16.01 0.04 25.00
CA ALA A 303 16.05 1.49 25.12
C ALA A 303 15.12 2.19 24.11
N VAL A 304 15.04 1.64 22.89
CA VAL A 304 14.16 2.16 21.83
C VAL A 304 12.70 1.96 22.18
N GLN A 305 12.32 0.78 22.69
CA GLN A 305 10.95 0.53 23.14
C GLN A 305 10.54 1.49 24.26
N MET A 306 11.42 1.74 25.23
CA MET A 306 11.18 2.70 26.31
C MET A 306 11.02 4.13 25.81
N ARG A 307 11.87 4.55 24.87
CA ARG A 307 11.74 5.86 24.20
C ARG A 307 10.36 6.01 23.53
N VAL A 308 9.95 5.00 22.78
CA VAL A 308 8.67 5.02 22.07
C VAL A 308 7.48 5.04 23.04
N VAL A 309 7.55 4.29 24.14
CA VAL A 309 6.54 4.36 25.21
C VAL A 309 6.46 5.79 25.78
N ALA A 310 7.60 6.44 26.02
CA ALA A 310 7.63 7.82 26.50
C ALA A 310 7.02 8.81 25.49
N GLU A 311 7.32 8.68 24.19
CA GLU A 311 6.71 9.48 23.11
C GLU A 311 5.20 9.35 23.10
N ILE A 312 4.66 8.12 23.19
CA ILE A 312 3.22 7.85 23.22
C ILE A 312 2.60 8.44 24.50
N THR A 313 3.20 8.19 25.66
CA THR A 313 2.70 8.69 26.95
C THR A 313 2.65 10.22 26.98
N GLN A 314 3.65 10.87 26.44
CA GLN A 314 3.67 12.34 26.34
C GLN A 314 2.55 12.88 25.45
N ASP A 315 2.23 12.18 24.35
CA ASP A 315 1.17 12.62 23.44
C ASP A 315 -0.23 12.40 24.01
N ILE A 316 -0.49 11.25 24.64
CA ILE A 316 -1.83 10.97 25.25
C ILE A 316 -2.09 11.80 26.51
N ALA A 317 -1.06 12.43 27.07
CA ALA A 317 -1.20 13.37 28.19
C ALA A 317 -1.63 14.77 27.73
N ARG A 318 -1.74 15.03 26.43
CA ARG A 318 -2.20 16.32 25.86
C ARG A 318 -3.71 16.33 25.66
N PRO A 319 -4.37 17.49 25.73
CA PRO A 319 -5.80 17.62 25.49
C PRO A 319 -6.18 17.58 23.99
N VAL A 320 -5.28 17.11 23.14
CA VAL A 320 -5.45 17.00 21.66
C VAL A 320 -5.36 15.53 21.27
N PRO A 321 -6.19 15.03 20.36
CA PRO A 321 -6.15 13.63 19.95
C PRO A 321 -4.77 13.27 19.38
N MET A 322 -4.13 12.25 19.96
CA MET A 322 -2.93 11.64 19.37
C MET A 322 -3.35 10.80 18.16
N HIS A 323 -2.72 11.02 17.02
CA HIS A 323 -2.74 10.11 15.89
C HIS A 323 -1.30 9.68 15.60
N ARG A 324 -0.94 8.47 16.02
CA ARG A 324 0.44 8.01 15.93
C ARG A 324 0.55 6.65 15.26
N LEU A 325 1.53 6.52 14.36
CA LEU A 325 1.91 5.27 13.73
C LEU A 325 3.13 4.69 14.45
N LEU A 326 2.97 3.52 15.04
CA LEU A 326 4.04 2.71 15.59
C LEU A 326 4.51 1.70 14.53
N GLN A 327 5.67 1.93 13.97
CA GLN A 327 6.28 1.02 13.01
C GLN A 327 7.49 0.30 13.59
N GLY A 328 7.75 -0.88 13.08
CA GLY A 328 8.90 -1.69 13.47
C GLY A 328 8.81 -3.06 12.84
N ASP A 329 9.92 -3.73 12.73
CA ASP A 329 10.02 -5.04 12.09
C ASP A 329 9.15 -6.09 12.80
N VAL A 330 8.94 -7.23 12.14
CA VAL A 330 8.24 -8.38 12.73
C VAL A 330 8.99 -8.85 13.97
N GLY A 331 8.30 -8.86 15.12
CA GLY A 331 8.90 -9.23 16.39
C GLY A 331 9.69 -8.15 17.11
N ALA A 332 9.67 -6.89 16.66
CA ALA A 332 10.29 -5.74 17.35
C ALA A 332 9.63 -5.37 18.71
N GLY A 333 8.55 -6.04 19.09
CA GLY A 333 7.88 -5.82 20.38
C GLY A 333 6.81 -4.73 20.37
N LYS A 334 6.22 -4.42 19.21
CA LYS A 334 5.10 -3.45 19.12
C LYS A 334 3.95 -3.73 20.10
N THR A 335 3.62 -5.01 20.32
CA THR A 335 2.53 -5.42 21.20
C THR A 335 2.77 -5.03 22.67
N VAL A 336 4.00 -5.09 23.17
CA VAL A 336 4.30 -4.68 24.56
C VAL A 336 4.24 -3.17 24.72
N VAL A 337 4.66 -2.41 23.70
CA VAL A 337 4.52 -0.94 23.67
C VAL A 337 3.02 -0.57 23.70
N ALA A 338 2.21 -1.24 22.91
CA ALA A 338 0.76 -1.05 22.88
C ALA A 338 0.10 -1.42 24.23
N ALA A 339 0.56 -2.50 24.88
CA ALA A 339 0.06 -2.90 26.21
C ALA A 339 0.39 -1.85 27.28
N LEU A 340 1.57 -1.25 27.24
CA LEU A 340 1.94 -0.17 28.16
C LEU A 340 1.15 1.11 27.91
N ALA A 341 0.90 1.47 26.64
CA ALA A 341 0.02 2.58 26.30
C ALA A 341 -1.42 2.34 26.79
N ALA A 342 -1.92 1.11 26.65
CA ALA A 342 -3.22 0.71 27.19
C ALA A 342 -3.23 0.77 28.73
N ALA A 343 -2.14 0.35 29.40
CA ALA A 343 -2.02 0.44 30.86
C ALA A 343 -2.09 1.89 31.36
N VAL A 344 -1.44 2.83 30.67
CA VAL A 344 -1.53 4.27 30.96
C VAL A 344 -2.96 4.78 30.80
N CYS A 345 -3.68 4.33 29.76
CA CYS A 345 -5.08 4.69 29.55
C CYS A 345 -5.98 4.17 30.68
N MET A 346 -5.78 2.92 31.10
CA MET A 346 -6.53 2.29 32.20
C MET A 346 -6.19 2.91 33.56
N ASP A 347 -4.94 3.27 33.82
CA ASP A 347 -4.53 4.03 35.00
C ASP A 347 -5.27 5.36 35.16
N ALA A 348 -5.60 6.01 34.02
CA ALA A 348 -6.38 7.24 33.99
C ALA A 348 -7.91 7.01 34.14
N GLY A 349 -8.35 5.76 34.35
CA GLY A 349 -9.75 5.41 34.52
C GLY A 349 -10.57 5.27 33.24
N TRP A 350 -9.90 5.13 32.07
CA TRP A 350 -10.54 5.05 30.76
C TRP A 350 -10.40 3.66 30.15
N GLN A 351 -11.30 3.36 29.21
CA GLN A 351 -11.25 2.13 28.43
C GLN A 351 -10.34 2.24 27.22
N CYS A 352 -9.67 1.12 26.90
CA CYS A 352 -8.87 0.96 25.70
C CYS A 352 -9.45 -0.12 24.78
N ALA A 353 -9.43 0.09 23.47
CA ALA A 353 -9.81 -0.90 22.46
C ALA A 353 -8.60 -1.28 21.60
N LEU A 354 -8.35 -2.58 21.40
CA LEU A 354 -7.34 -3.11 20.48
C LEU A 354 -8.00 -3.90 19.38
N MET A 355 -7.84 -3.44 18.14
CA MET A 355 -8.43 -4.03 16.96
C MET A 355 -7.35 -4.70 16.09
N ALA A 356 -7.62 -5.95 15.69
CA ALA A 356 -6.79 -6.71 14.76
C ALA A 356 -7.58 -7.11 13.51
N PRO A 357 -6.93 -7.26 12.33
CA PRO A 357 -7.63 -7.52 11.07
C PRO A 357 -8.27 -8.89 10.98
N THR A 358 -7.77 -9.88 11.72
CA THR A 358 -8.25 -11.27 11.68
C THR A 358 -8.51 -11.81 13.09
N GLU A 359 -9.40 -12.80 13.18
CA GLU A 359 -9.71 -13.45 14.47
C GLU A 359 -8.50 -14.18 15.07
N ILE A 360 -7.64 -14.76 14.22
CA ILE A 360 -6.43 -15.46 14.68
C ILE A 360 -5.48 -14.48 15.37
N LEU A 361 -5.23 -13.33 14.75
CA LEU A 361 -4.36 -12.31 15.32
C LEU A 361 -4.96 -11.69 16.59
N ALA A 362 -6.27 -11.42 16.55
CA ALA A 362 -6.99 -10.94 17.72
C ALA A 362 -6.92 -11.93 18.89
N THR A 363 -7.08 -13.26 18.63
CA THR A 363 -6.94 -14.32 19.65
C THR A 363 -5.56 -14.32 20.28
N GLN A 364 -4.50 -14.09 19.50
CA GLN A 364 -3.14 -14.02 20.03
C GLN A 364 -2.90 -12.79 20.90
N HIS A 365 -3.37 -11.61 20.44
CA HIS A 365 -3.30 -10.41 21.27
C HIS A 365 -4.07 -10.62 22.58
N PHE A 366 -5.28 -11.18 22.50
CA PHE A 366 -6.10 -11.47 23.68
C PHE A 366 -5.36 -12.39 24.66
N ALA A 367 -4.84 -13.53 24.20
CA ALA A 367 -4.13 -14.48 25.05
C ALA A 367 -2.89 -13.86 25.72
N LYS A 368 -2.10 -13.07 24.97
CA LYS A 368 -0.91 -12.36 25.51
C LYS A 368 -1.31 -11.31 26.54
N LEU A 369 -2.30 -10.48 26.22
CA LEU A 369 -2.73 -9.39 27.09
C LEU A 369 -3.42 -9.91 28.35
N VAL A 370 -4.23 -10.96 28.25
CA VAL A 370 -4.80 -11.64 29.43
C VAL A 370 -3.67 -12.19 30.30
N GLY A 371 -2.66 -12.87 29.72
CA GLY A 371 -1.52 -13.39 30.46
C GLY A 371 -0.74 -12.33 31.23
N TRP A 372 -0.65 -11.10 30.70
CA TRP A 372 0.07 -10.00 31.35
C TRP A 372 -0.80 -9.17 32.31
N LEU A 373 -2.09 -8.97 32.02
CA LEU A 373 -2.95 -8.01 32.70
C LEU A 373 -3.87 -8.65 33.74
N HIS A 374 -4.33 -9.89 33.51
CA HIS A 374 -5.21 -10.59 34.46
C HIS A 374 -4.56 -10.78 35.85
N PRO A 375 -3.25 -11.13 35.97
CA PRO A 375 -2.59 -11.19 37.28
C PRO A 375 -2.50 -9.83 38.00
N LEU A 376 -2.69 -8.72 37.26
CA LEU A 376 -2.74 -7.37 37.81
C LEU A 376 -4.16 -6.88 38.14
N GLY A 377 -5.17 -7.76 38.03
CA GLY A 377 -6.56 -7.48 38.34
C GLY A 377 -7.37 -6.83 37.22
N ILE A 378 -6.85 -6.75 35.98
CA ILE A 378 -7.51 -6.10 34.85
C ILE A 378 -8.41 -7.09 34.10
N THR A 379 -9.64 -6.68 33.82
CA THR A 379 -10.60 -7.44 33.02
C THR A 379 -10.46 -7.09 31.54
N VAL A 380 -10.15 -8.12 30.73
CA VAL A 380 -10.04 -7.99 29.27
C VAL A 380 -11.23 -8.63 28.59
N ALA A 381 -12.02 -7.85 27.83
CA ALA A 381 -13.12 -8.38 27.05
C ALA A 381 -12.65 -8.81 25.64
N TRP A 382 -13.35 -9.80 25.11
CA TRP A 382 -13.11 -10.37 23.78
C TRP A 382 -14.33 -10.18 22.89
N LEU A 383 -14.16 -9.64 21.66
CA LEU A 383 -15.27 -9.43 20.73
C LEU A 383 -14.89 -9.73 19.29
N THR A 384 -15.50 -10.77 18.70
CA THR A 384 -15.33 -11.16 17.28
C THR A 384 -16.66 -11.43 16.59
N GLY A 385 -16.60 -11.60 15.27
CA GLY A 385 -17.78 -11.92 14.46
C GLY A 385 -18.34 -13.31 14.69
N SER A 386 -17.51 -14.28 15.06
CA SER A 386 -17.84 -15.71 15.17
C SER A 386 -18.35 -16.14 16.53
N GLN A 387 -18.43 -15.23 17.52
CA GLN A 387 -18.88 -15.53 18.88
C GLN A 387 -20.34 -15.96 18.94
N LYS A 388 -20.63 -16.91 19.85
CA LYS A 388 -22.01 -17.30 20.18
C LYS A 388 -22.79 -16.13 20.78
N ALA A 389 -24.08 -16.07 20.49
CA ALA A 389 -24.95 -14.94 20.91
C ALA A 389 -24.94 -14.65 22.41
N LYS A 390 -24.86 -15.71 23.26
CA LYS A 390 -24.79 -15.55 24.72
C LYS A 390 -23.47 -14.92 25.15
N GLU A 391 -22.33 -15.50 24.73
CA GLU A 391 -20.99 -15.00 25.04
C GLU A 391 -20.81 -13.54 24.58
N ARG A 392 -21.29 -13.24 23.36
CA ARG A 392 -21.27 -11.88 22.83
C ARG A 392 -22.06 -10.90 23.68
N ARG A 393 -23.26 -11.31 24.18
CA ARG A 393 -24.08 -10.45 25.03
C ARG A 393 -23.38 -10.16 26.37
N ASP A 394 -22.76 -11.19 26.97
CA ASP A 394 -22.04 -11.05 28.23
C ASP A 394 -20.83 -10.09 28.07
N MET A 395 -20.08 -10.22 26.96
CA MET A 395 -18.98 -9.31 26.65
C MET A 395 -19.46 -7.86 26.41
N LEU A 396 -20.58 -7.68 25.70
CA LEU A 396 -21.15 -6.34 25.47
C LEU A 396 -21.59 -5.69 26.79
N ALA A 397 -22.11 -6.47 27.73
CA ALA A 397 -22.46 -5.97 29.07
C ALA A 397 -21.23 -5.51 29.86
N LEU A 398 -20.13 -6.28 29.84
CA LEU A 398 -18.86 -5.89 30.46
C LEU A 398 -18.27 -4.61 29.85
N ILE A 399 -18.38 -4.44 28.51
CA ILE A 399 -17.90 -3.24 27.81
C ILE A 399 -18.74 -2.02 28.19
N SER A 400 -20.07 -2.13 28.13
CA SER A 400 -20.96 -1.00 28.37
C SER A 400 -21.02 -0.59 29.85
N SER A 401 -20.79 -1.52 30.80
CA SER A 401 -20.68 -1.20 32.23
C SER A 401 -19.33 -0.57 32.60
N GLY A 402 -18.32 -0.69 31.74
CA GLY A 402 -16.94 -0.27 32.02
C GLY A 402 -16.14 -1.24 32.90
N GLN A 403 -16.71 -2.45 33.20
CA GLN A 403 -15.99 -3.50 33.93
C GLN A 403 -14.82 -4.07 33.09
N ALA A 404 -14.98 -4.14 31.75
CA ALA A 404 -13.86 -4.42 30.86
C ALA A 404 -13.11 -3.13 30.57
N GLU A 405 -11.89 -3.02 31.06
CA GLU A 405 -11.02 -1.87 30.89
C GLU A 405 -10.29 -1.94 29.53
N LEU A 406 -9.98 -3.16 29.08
CA LEU A 406 -9.40 -3.42 27.76
C LEU A 406 -10.33 -4.32 26.94
N VAL A 407 -10.56 -3.95 25.68
CA VAL A 407 -11.38 -4.73 24.76
C VAL A 407 -10.54 -5.11 23.53
N VAL A 408 -10.40 -6.40 23.27
CA VAL A 408 -9.66 -6.93 22.14
C VAL A 408 -10.62 -7.57 21.15
N GLY A 409 -10.49 -7.28 19.87
CA GLY A 409 -11.36 -7.89 18.86
C GLY A 409 -10.98 -7.59 17.43
N THR A 410 -11.91 -7.89 16.54
CA THR A 410 -11.80 -7.59 15.11
C THR A 410 -12.66 -6.37 14.75
N HIS A 411 -12.97 -6.18 13.45
CA HIS A 411 -13.93 -5.17 12.99
C HIS A 411 -15.29 -5.24 13.70
N ALA A 412 -15.59 -6.30 14.46
CA ALA A 412 -16.77 -6.40 15.31
C ALA A 412 -16.86 -5.26 16.34
N LEU A 413 -15.71 -4.67 16.74
CA LEU A 413 -15.64 -3.53 17.66
C LEU A 413 -16.27 -2.25 17.08
N ILE A 414 -16.32 -2.13 15.74
CA ILE A 414 -16.86 -0.95 15.03
C ILE A 414 -18.39 -1.02 14.88
N GLN A 415 -19.02 -2.18 15.13
CA GLN A 415 -20.46 -2.34 14.92
C GLN A 415 -21.27 -1.47 15.88
N ASP A 416 -22.43 -0.96 15.43
CA ASP A 416 -23.28 -0.03 16.19
C ASP A 416 -23.78 -0.53 17.55
N LYS A 417 -23.85 -1.84 17.71
CA LYS A 417 -24.26 -2.48 18.96
C LYS A 417 -23.20 -2.45 20.08
N VAL A 418 -21.96 -2.10 19.76
CA VAL A 418 -20.87 -2.00 20.76
C VAL A 418 -20.87 -0.59 21.32
N GLN A 419 -21.14 -0.44 22.59
CA GLN A 419 -21.13 0.84 23.30
C GLN A 419 -20.10 0.78 24.42
N PHE A 420 -19.08 1.62 24.34
CA PHE A 420 -18.10 1.79 25.40
C PHE A 420 -18.65 2.79 26.46
N LYS A 421 -18.33 2.56 27.71
CA LYS A 421 -18.67 3.51 28.78
C LYS A 421 -17.76 4.75 28.68
N ALA A 422 -16.45 4.58 28.44
CA ALA A 422 -15.48 5.65 28.47
C ALA A 422 -14.26 5.30 27.63
N LEU A 423 -14.36 5.30 26.29
CA LEU A 423 -13.25 4.97 25.41
C LEU A 423 -12.32 6.18 25.21
N ALA A 424 -11.03 6.04 25.53
CA ALA A 424 -10.04 7.09 25.36
C ALA A 424 -8.87 6.73 24.44
N LEU A 425 -8.57 5.43 24.26
CA LEU A 425 -7.49 4.98 23.39
C LEU A 425 -7.97 3.85 22.49
N ALA A 426 -7.76 4.01 21.18
CA ALA A 426 -7.94 2.95 20.19
C ALA A 426 -6.59 2.55 19.59
N ILE A 427 -6.33 1.25 19.59
CA ILE A 427 -5.12 0.65 19.03
C ILE A 427 -5.52 -0.20 17.84
N ILE A 428 -4.91 0.03 16.66
CA ILE A 428 -5.18 -0.71 15.43
C ILE A 428 -3.90 -1.43 15.02
N ASP A 429 -3.92 -2.76 14.99
CA ASP A 429 -2.80 -3.54 14.49
C ASP A 429 -2.93 -3.84 13.00
N GLU A 430 -1.80 -3.89 12.29
CA GLU A 430 -1.71 -4.13 10.85
C GLU A 430 -2.64 -3.19 10.03
N GLN A 431 -2.52 -1.91 10.29
CA GLN A 431 -3.42 -0.88 9.73
C GLN A 431 -3.58 -0.97 8.20
N HIS A 432 -2.54 -1.40 7.47
CA HIS A 432 -2.56 -1.51 6.01
C HIS A 432 -3.59 -2.54 5.48
N ARG A 433 -4.09 -3.43 6.33
CA ARG A 433 -5.14 -4.42 6.02
C ARG A 433 -6.57 -3.89 6.21
N PHE A 434 -6.71 -2.70 6.76
CA PHE A 434 -8.02 -2.05 6.90
C PHE A 434 -8.22 -1.07 5.74
N GLY A 435 -9.34 -1.20 5.04
CA GLY A 435 -9.74 -0.24 4.01
C GLY A 435 -9.98 1.16 4.61
N VAL A 436 -9.84 2.19 3.80
CA VAL A 436 -10.07 3.59 4.18
C VAL A 436 -11.45 3.80 4.80
N ALA A 437 -12.50 3.21 4.20
CA ALA A 437 -13.87 3.28 4.71
C ALA A 437 -14.00 2.70 6.13
N GLN A 438 -13.28 1.62 6.46
CA GLN A 438 -13.29 1.00 7.79
C GLN A 438 -12.60 1.90 8.82
N ARG A 439 -11.50 2.55 8.45
CA ARG A 439 -10.79 3.51 9.32
C ARG A 439 -11.64 4.74 9.62
N LEU A 440 -12.30 5.28 8.59
CA LEU A 440 -13.25 6.40 8.74
C LEU A 440 -14.46 6.01 9.60
N ALA A 441 -15.03 4.82 9.41
CA ALA A 441 -16.13 4.32 10.21
C ALA A 441 -15.74 4.14 11.70
N LEU A 442 -14.52 3.65 11.96
CA LEU A 442 -13.99 3.55 13.31
C LEU A 442 -13.89 4.94 13.97
N ARG A 443 -13.30 5.89 13.26
CA ARG A 443 -13.15 7.27 13.74
C ARG A 443 -14.50 7.93 13.99
N SER A 444 -15.43 7.87 13.05
CA SER A 444 -16.79 8.44 13.19
C SER A 444 -17.53 7.85 14.39
N LYS A 445 -17.40 6.54 14.60
CA LYS A 445 -18.03 5.87 15.72
C LYS A 445 -17.43 6.28 17.06
N MET A 446 -16.11 6.40 17.15
CA MET A 446 -15.43 6.86 18.36
C MET A 446 -15.87 8.29 18.72
N MET A 447 -16.04 9.16 17.74
CA MET A 447 -16.57 10.53 17.94
C MET A 447 -18.00 10.52 18.46
N SER A 448 -18.90 9.68 17.93
CA SER A 448 -20.30 9.62 18.35
C SER A 448 -20.50 9.10 19.77
N GLN A 449 -19.63 8.19 20.24
CA GLN A 449 -19.70 7.63 21.59
C GLN A 449 -19.14 8.57 22.66
N ALA A 450 -18.13 9.34 22.33
CA ALA A 450 -17.59 10.36 23.24
C ALA A 450 -18.57 11.52 23.49
N ALA A 451 -19.43 11.81 22.51
CA ALA A 451 -20.45 12.87 22.61
C ALA A 451 -21.67 12.51 23.49
N SER A 452 -21.90 11.22 23.78
CA SER A 452 -23.12 10.77 24.50
C SER A 452 -23.04 10.86 26.02
N GLN A 453 -21.89 11.18 26.62
CA GLN A 453 -21.68 11.10 28.08
C GLN A 453 -21.34 12.42 28.80
N SER A 454 -21.09 13.48 28.11
CA SER A 454 -20.92 14.82 28.69
C SER A 454 -21.67 15.82 27.80
N GLU A 455 -22.30 16.84 28.41
CA GLU A 455 -23.13 17.88 27.77
C GLU A 455 -22.94 18.08 26.24
N PRO A 456 -23.97 18.46 25.46
CA PRO A 456 -23.94 18.50 24.00
C PRO A 456 -22.95 19.51 23.39
N ALA A 457 -21.84 19.76 24.03
CA ALA A 457 -20.80 20.67 23.59
C ALA A 457 -19.48 19.92 23.42
N SER A 458 -19.04 19.86 22.19
CA SER A 458 -17.67 19.61 21.72
C SER A 458 -17.21 18.15 21.61
N GLY A 459 -17.03 17.74 20.35
CA GLY A 459 -16.34 16.55 19.88
C GLY A 459 -15.05 16.19 20.61
N VAL A 460 -15.20 15.35 21.63
CA VAL A 460 -14.07 14.68 22.26
C VAL A 460 -13.74 13.47 21.41
N GLU A 461 -12.50 13.38 20.89
CA GLU A 461 -12.01 12.29 20.06
C GLU A 461 -11.02 11.43 20.86
N PRO A 462 -11.12 10.09 20.87
CA PRO A 462 -10.12 9.23 21.49
C PRO A 462 -8.76 9.34 20.79
N HIS A 463 -7.69 9.03 21.55
CA HIS A 463 -6.36 8.86 20.98
C HIS A 463 -6.30 7.62 20.07
N LEU A 464 -5.56 7.70 18.99
CA LEU A 464 -5.41 6.63 17.99
C LEU A 464 -3.95 6.23 17.86
N LEU A 465 -3.66 4.97 18.20
CA LEU A 465 -2.36 4.33 17.98
C LEU A 465 -2.50 3.26 16.88
N MET A 466 -1.87 3.50 15.75
CA MET A 466 -1.82 2.54 14.64
C MET A 466 -0.50 1.79 14.66
N MET A 467 -0.53 0.49 14.36
CA MET A 467 0.67 -0.34 14.29
C MET A 467 0.82 -1.00 12.94
N THR A 468 2.07 -1.17 12.50
CA THR A 468 2.38 -1.93 11.28
C THR A 468 3.66 -2.73 11.45
N ALA A 469 3.65 -3.97 10.93
CA ALA A 469 4.84 -4.82 10.86
C ALA A 469 5.64 -4.63 9.55
N THR A 470 5.09 -3.90 8.59
CA THR A 470 5.83 -3.47 7.41
C THR A 470 6.49 -2.14 7.71
N PRO A 471 7.82 -2.09 7.83
CA PRO A 471 8.50 -0.82 7.91
C PRO A 471 8.20 0.02 6.66
N ILE A 472 7.86 1.28 6.87
CA ILE A 472 7.63 2.23 5.79
C ILE A 472 8.85 3.16 5.77
N PRO A 473 9.53 3.34 4.64
CA PRO A 473 10.63 4.28 4.55
C PRO A 473 10.22 5.66 5.12
N ARG A 474 11.10 6.25 5.94
CA ARG A 474 10.76 7.48 6.68
C ARG A 474 10.30 8.62 5.77
N THR A 475 10.91 8.75 4.60
CA THR A 475 10.54 9.73 3.58
C THR A 475 9.11 9.51 3.08
N LEU A 476 8.75 8.25 2.81
CA LEU A 476 7.42 7.86 2.37
C LEU A 476 6.39 8.04 3.51
N ALA A 477 6.74 7.64 4.73
CA ALA A 477 5.89 7.82 5.91
C ALA A 477 5.57 9.30 6.15
N MET A 478 6.55 10.18 6.06
CA MET A 478 6.37 11.62 6.22
C MET A 478 5.62 12.29 5.05
N SER A 479 5.56 11.65 3.89
CA SER A 479 4.87 12.20 2.72
C SER A 479 3.43 11.72 2.61
N TYR A 480 3.14 10.47 2.99
CA TYR A 480 1.82 9.87 2.82
C TYR A 480 1.01 9.79 4.12
N TYR A 481 1.68 9.80 5.28
CA TYR A 481 1.05 9.74 6.60
C TYR A 481 1.38 10.98 7.44
N ALA A 482 1.57 12.12 6.81
CA ALA A 482 2.05 13.32 7.50
C ALA A 482 1.04 13.95 8.46
N ASP A 483 -0.20 13.48 8.49
CA ASP A 483 -1.13 13.76 9.57
C ASP A 483 -0.89 12.85 10.80
N LEU A 484 -0.05 11.80 10.67
CA LEU A 484 0.34 10.92 11.75
C LEU A 484 1.73 11.29 12.28
N ASP A 485 1.87 11.27 13.58
CA ASP A 485 3.19 11.24 14.21
C ASP A 485 3.73 9.80 14.12
N VAL A 486 5.03 9.64 13.85
CA VAL A 486 5.62 8.33 13.60
C VAL A 486 6.64 8.00 14.68
N SER A 487 6.44 6.85 15.33
CA SER A 487 7.42 6.23 16.22
C SER A 487 7.97 4.96 15.60
N THR A 488 9.29 4.81 15.59
CA THR A 488 9.97 3.69 14.96
C THR A 488 10.73 2.87 16.00
N ILE A 489 10.47 1.54 15.98
CA ILE A 489 11.28 0.56 16.70
C ILE A 489 12.22 -0.07 15.67
N ASP A 490 13.43 0.43 15.63
CA ASP A 490 14.52 0.06 14.71
C ASP A 490 15.53 -0.91 15.34
N GLU A 491 15.25 -1.40 16.55
CA GLU A 491 16.05 -2.35 17.30
C GLU A 491 15.26 -3.64 17.54
N LEU A 492 15.91 -4.79 17.37
CA LEU A 492 15.32 -6.08 17.71
C LEU A 492 15.58 -6.42 19.18
N PRO A 493 14.65 -7.12 19.85
CA PRO A 493 14.86 -7.57 21.23
C PRO A 493 16.10 -8.45 21.37
N PRO A 494 16.79 -8.40 22.53
CA PRO A 494 17.97 -9.24 22.81
C PRO A 494 17.67 -10.73 22.64
N GLY A 495 18.66 -11.49 22.16
CA GLY A 495 18.57 -12.94 21.99
C GLY A 495 18.00 -13.40 20.65
N ARG A 496 17.63 -12.49 19.76
CA ARG A 496 17.18 -12.84 18.41
C ARG A 496 18.38 -12.99 17.47
N THR A 497 18.50 -14.18 16.84
CA THR A 497 19.55 -14.45 15.86
C THR A 497 19.09 -14.08 14.44
N PRO A 498 19.99 -13.55 13.59
CA PRO A 498 19.66 -13.29 12.18
C PRO A 498 19.18 -14.55 11.46
N ILE A 499 18.16 -14.41 10.62
CA ILE A 499 17.60 -15.54 9.84
C ILE A 499 18.45 -15.70 8.57
N ILE A 500 19.01 -16.90 8.38
CA ILE A 500 19.78 -17.20 7.17
C ILE A 500 18.83 -17.44 6.00
N THR A 501 18.82 -16.55 5.02
CA THR A 501 18.00 -16.68 3.83
C THR A 501 18.80 -17.31 2.69
N LYS A 502 18.24 -18.36 2.06
CA LYS A 502 18.84 -19.05 0.90
C LYS A 502 17.86 -19.06 -0.26
N VAL A 503 18.34 -18.66 -1.43
CA VAL A 503 17.61 -18.71 -2.69
C VAL A 503 18.03 -19.98 -3.44
N VAL A 504 17.07 -20.86 -3.75
CA VAL A 504 17.30 -22.22 -4.28
C VAL A 504 16.39 -22.43 -5.49
N ASN A 505 16.94 -23.00 -6.57
CA ASN A 505 16.13 -23.38 -7.72
C ASN A 505 15.19 -24.55 -7.37
N GLU A 506 13.97 -24.54 -7.88
CA GLU A 506 12.95 -25.57 -7.64
C GLU A 506 13.42 -26.98 -8.03
N ALA A 507 14.29 -27.12 -9.03
CA ALA A 507 14.90 -28.40 -9.39
C ALA A 507 15.66 -29.10 -8.23
N ARG A 508 16.01 -28.35 -7.18
CA ARG A 508 16.66 -28.87 -5.96
C ARG A 508 15.67 -29.00 -4.78
N ARG A 509 14.38 -29.05 -5.04
CA ARG A 509 13.33 -29.18 -4.02
C ARG A 509 13.52 -30.44 -3.16
N ASP A 510 13.89 -31.54 -3.77
CA ASP A 510 14.11 -32.82 -3.06
C ASP A 510 15.27 -32.76 -2.06
N GLU A 511 16.33 -31.99 -2.38
CA GLU A 511 17.44 -31.77 -1.44
C GLU A 511 16.95 -30.96 -0.21
N VAL A 512 16.02 -29.99 -0.41
CA VAL A 512 15.43 -29.25 0.67
C VAL A 512 14.59 -30.17 1.55
N ILE A 513 13.76 -31.06 0.96
CA ILE A 513 12.94 -32.02 1.69
C ILE A 513 13.84 -32.99 2.50
N ALA A 514 14.95 -33.45 1.92
CA ALA A 514 15.89 -34.29 2.63
C ALA A 514 16.50 -33.61 3.87
N ARG A 515 16.84 -32.32 3.79
CA ARG A 515 17.36 -31.54 4.92
C ARG A 515 16.32 -31.29 5.99
N ILE A 516 15.05 -31.15 5.62
CA ILE A 516 13.92 -30.96 6.54
C ILE A 516 13.79 -32.13 7.50
N ARG A 517 13.99 -33.36 7.06
CA ARG A 517 13.97 -34.55 7.93
C ARG A 517 14.91 -34.42 9.12
N GLY A 518 16.14 -33.95 8.87
CA GLY A 518 17.12 -33.73 9.94
C GLY A 518 16.74 -32.65 10.94
N GLN A 519 16.01 -31.63 10.49
CA GLN A 519 15.51 -30.56 11.39
C GLN A 519 14.34 -31.06 12.26
N ILE A 520 13.43 -31.83 11.68
CA ILE A 520 12.28 -32.39 12.40
C ILE A 520 12.75 -33.40 13.45
N ALA A 521 13.76 -34.23 13.13
CA ALA A 521 14.38 -35.16 14.08
C ALA A 521 14.99 -34.47 15.31
N GLN A 522 15.32 -33.17 15.20
CA GLN A 522 15.75 -32.31 16.31
C GLN A 522 14.60 -31.64 17.06
N GLY A 523 13.34 -31.99 16.79
CA GLY A 523 12.15 -31.40 17.40
C GLY A 523 11.78 -30.04 16.86
N ARG A 524 12.32 -29.64 15.70
CA ARG A 524 12.03 -28.34 15.07
C ARG A 524 10.81 -28.42 14.17
N GLN A 525 10.07 -27.32 14.05
CA GLN A 525 8.89 -27.22 13.22
C GLN A 525 9.14 -26.35 11.99
N ILE A 526 8.39 -26.61 10.94
CA ILE A 526 8.63 -26.06 9.61
C ILE A 526 7.35 -25.48 9.04
N TYR A 527 7.43 -24.26 8.54
CA TYR A 527 6.43 -23.67 7.65
C TYR A 527 6.79 -23.97 6.20
N TRP A 528 5.81 -24.41 5.44
CA TRP A 528 5.90 -24.58 4.00
C TRP A 528 4.79 -23.78 3.33
N VAL A 529 5.17 -22.72 2.60
CA VAL A 529 4.23 -21.74 2.02
C VAL A 529 4.15 -21.92 0.52
N CYS A 530 2.92 -22.11 0.02
CA CYS A 530 2.59 -22.16 -1.39
C CYS A 530 2.01 -20.79 -1.85
N PRO A 531 2.31 -20.32 -3.07
CA PRO A 531 1.80 -19.05 -3.57
C PRO A 531 0.29 -19.11 -3.81
N LEU A 532 -0.36 -17.94 -3.82
CA LEU A 532 -1.68 -17.73 -4.40
C LEU A 532 -1.54 -17.39 -5.88
N ILE A 533 -2.36 -18.01 -6.74
CA ILE A 533 -2.44 -17.70 -8.16
C ILE A 533 -3.66 -16.79 -8.34
N GLU A 534 -3.46 -15.52 -8.63
CA GLU A 534 -4.51 -14.49 -8.68
C GLU A 534 -5.68 -14.81 -9.64
N GLU A 535 -5.47 -15.69 -10.62
CA GLU A 535 -6.47 -16.02 -11.65
C GLU A 535 -7.44 -17.14 -11.25
N SER A 536 -7.16 -17.94 -10.23
CA SER A 536 -8.04 -19.03 -9.79
C SER A 536 -7.78 -19.52 -8.37
N GLU A 537 -8.63 -19.11 -7.44
CA GLU A 537 -8.64 -19.64 -6.06
C GLU A 537 -8.80 -21.18 -5.97
N ALA A 538 -9.29 -21.82 -7.04
CA ALA A 538 -9.39 -23.27 -7.10
C ALA A 538 -8.02 -23.93 -7.34
N LEU A 539 -7.16 -23.33 -8.17
CA LEU A 539 -5.80 -23.80 -8.44
C LEU A 539 -4.90 -23.69 -7.21
N ASP A 540 -5.06 -22.63 -6.41
CA ASP A 540 -4.31 -22.42 -5.17
C ASP A 540 -4.52 -23.55 -4.14
N LEU A 541 -5.79 -23.96 -4.00
CA LEU A 541 -6.14 -25.07 -3.12
C LEU A 541 -5.55 -26.38 -3.63
N THR A 542 -5.56 -26.61 -4.92
CA THR A 542 -5.00 -27.80 -5.57
C THR A 542 -3.50 -27.87 -5.28
N ASN A 543 -2.75 -26.79 -5.52
CA ASN A 543 -1.31 -26.76 -5.30
C ASN A 543 -0.93 -27.00 -3.83
N ALA A 544 -1.61 -26.36 -2.87
CA ALA A 544 -1.34 -26.57 -1.45
C ALA A 544 -1.69 -28.01 -1.00
N THR A 545 -2.76 -28.59 -1.55
CA THR A 545 -3.17 -29.97 -1.26
C THR A 545 -2.22 -30.99 -1.87
N GLU A 546 -1.75 -30.77 -3.09
CA GLU A 546 -0.73 -31.59 -3.75
C GLU A 546 0.59 -31.55 -2.97
N THR A 547 1.06 -30.37 -2.61
CA THR A 547 2.27 -30.20 -1.79
C THR A 547 2.13 -30.90 -0.43
N HIS A 548 0.97 -30.78 0.23
CA HIS A 548 0.68 -31.49 1.47
C HIS A 548 0.78 -33.02 1.28
N THR A 549 0.18 -33.55 0.21
CA THR A 549 0.20 -34.99 -0.11
C THR A 549 1.64 -35.48 -0.39
N GLN A 550 2.40 -34.71 -1.18
CA GLN A 550 3.81 -35.05 -1.50
C GLN A 550 4.69 -35.02 -0.25
N LEU A 551 4.56 -33.99 0.61
CA LEU A 551 5.34 -33.91 1.84
C LEU A 551 4.94 -35.00 2.85
N SER A 552 3.67 -35.34 2.93
CA SER A 552 3.21 -36.45 3.80
C SER A 552 3.79 -37.81 3.35
N ALA A 553 3.88 -38.05 2.04
CA ALA A 553 4.51 -39.25 1.48
C ALA A 553 6.04 -39.21 1.66
N ALA A 554 6.68 -38.05 1.48
CA ALA A 554 8.13 -37.88 1.60
C ALA A 554 8.63 -37.91 3.05
N LEU A 555 7.81 -37.64 4.05
CA LEU A 555 8.16 -37.52 5.47
C LEU A 555 7.40 -38.56 6.31
N PRO A 556 7.63 -39.88 6.14
CA PRO A 556 6.92 -40.91 6.90
C PRO A 556 7.16 -40.73 8.42
N GLY A 557 6.10 -40.85 9.21
CA GLY A 557 6.13 -40.67 10.67
C GLY A 557 6.08 -39.24 11.15
N VAL A 558 6.01 -38.23 10.25
CA VAL A 558 5.83 -36.82 10.59
C VAL A 558 4.40 -36.42 10.29
N MET A 559 3.72 -35.81 11.27
CA MET A 559 2.41 -35.23 11.01
C MET A 559 2.53 -33.91 10.26
N VAL A 560 1.97 -33.86 9.05
CA VAL A 560 1.92 -32.68 8.17
C VAL A 560 0.53 -32.07 8.25
N GLY A 561 0.42 -30.81 8.59
CA GLY A 561 -0.87 -30.06 8.61
C GLY A 561 -1.07 -29.26 7.34
N LEU A 562 -2.33 -29.00 6.97
CA LEU A 562 -2.72 -28.13 5.86
C LEU A 562 -3.55 -26.96 6.39
N LEU A 563 -3.24 -25.75 5.92
CA LEU A 563 -3.96 -24.51 6.30
C LEU A 563 -4.20 -23.63 5.06
N HIS A 564 -5.45 -23.33 4.76
CA HIS A 564 -5.80 -22.46 3.62
C HIS A 564 -7.01 -21.55 3.92
N SER A 565 -7.25 -20.56 3.06
CA SER A 565 -8.28 -19.52 3.26
C SER A 565 -9.71 -20.06 3.40
N ARG A 566 -10.06 -21.13 2.68
CA ARG A 566 -11.42 -21.71 2.65
C ARG A 566 -11.79 -22.59 3.84
N MET A 567 -10.84 -22.96 4.68
CA MET A 567 -11.14 -23.75 5.88
C MET A 567 -12.05 -22.95 6.84
N PRO A 568 -13.01 -23.63 7.50
CA PRO A 568 -13.77 -23.04 8.59
C PRO A 568 -12.86 -22.53 9.72
N ALA A 569 -13.26 -21.44 10.39
CA ALA A 569 -12.44 -20.82 11.45
C ALA A 569 -12.07 -21.81 12.56
N ALA A 570 -12.99 -22.70 12.95
CA ALA A 570 -12.75 -23.72 13.97
C ALA A 570 -11.67 -24.72 13.57
N GLU A 571 -11.65 -25.16 12.30
CA GLU A 571 -10.63 -26.06 11.78
C GLU A 571 -9.26 -25.39 11.71
N LYS A 572 -9.22 -24.14 11.23
CA LYS A 572 -7.98 -23.32 11.23
C LYS A 572 -7.38 -23.24 12.62
N GLN A 573 -8.23 -22.95 13.63
CA GLN A 573 -7.79 -22.90 15.03
C GLN A 573 -7.33 -24.26 15.55
N ALA A 574 -7.98 -25.36 15.16
CA ALA A 574 -7.57 -26.71 15.55
C ALA A 574 -6.19 -27.07 14.99
N VAL A 575 -5.98 -26.87 13.68
CA VAL A 575 -4.66 -27.09 13.02
C VAL A 575 -3.57 -26.24 13.67
N MET A 576 -3.86 -24.97 13.92
CA MET A 576 -2.89 -24.08 14.58
C MET A 576 -2.57 -24.49 16.01
N ARG A 577 -3.54 -24.98 16.79
CA ARG A 577 -3.28 -25.51 18.13
C ARG A 577 -2.35 -26.74 18.08
N LEU A 578 -2.59 -27.68 17.15
CA LEU A 578 -1.73 -28.84 16.95
C LEU A 578 -0.31 -28.45 16.54
N PHE A 579 -0.18 -27.42 15.71
CA PHE A 579 1.14 -26.90 15.31
C PHE A 579 1.84 -26.20 16.48
N THR A 580 1.15 -25.33 17.21
CA THR A 580 1.72 -24.61 18.36
C THR A 580 2.12 -25.57 19.50
N SER A 581 1.38 -26.68 19.70
CA SER A 581 1.72 -27.70 20.69
C SER A 581 2.87 -28.65 20.27
N GLY A 582 3.40 -28.50 19.06
CA GLY A 582 4.49 -29.32 18.56
C GLY A 582 4.07 -30.69 18.01
N GLN A 583 2.76 -30.97 17.93
CA GLN A 583 2.25 -32.24 17.38
C GLN A 583 2.40 -32.32 15.86
N LEU A 584 2.35 -31.19 15.16
CA LEU A 584 2.64 -31.11 13.73
C LEU A 584 4.10 -30.69 13.53
N GLY A 585 4.86 -31.48 12.74
CA GLY A 585 6.23 -31.15 12.37
C GLY A 585 6.33 -30.18 11.20
N VAL A 586 5.38 -30.26 10.26
CA VAL A 586 5.29 -29.39 9.09
C VAL A 586 3.89 -28.80 8.97
N LEU A 587 3.80 -27.51 8.66
CA LEU A 587 2.56 -26.84 8.32
C LEU A 587 2.65 -26.32 6.89
N VAL A 588 1.92 -26.96 5.97
CA VAL A 588 1.73 -26.50 4.59
C VAL A 588 0.62 -25.45 4.59
N SER A 589 0.86 -24.30 3.99
CA SER A 589 -0.18 -23.29 3.90
C SER A 589 -0.05 -22.41 2.67
N THR A 590 -1.17 -21.78 2.31
CA THR A 590 -1.19 -20.61 1.44
C THR A 590 -0.77 -19.36 2.24
N THR A 591 -0.84 -18.18 1.66
CA THR A 591 -0.45 -16.88 2.28
C THR A 591 -1.18 -16.53 3.59
N VAL A 592 -2.15 -17.36 4.03
CA VAL A 592 -2.89 -17.17 5.31
C VAL A 592 -1.96 -17.06 6.53
N ILE A 593 -0.73 -17.60 6.45
CA ILE A 593 0.29 -17.47 7.52
C ILE A 593 0.85 -16.04 7.64
N GLU A 594 0.64 -15.17 6.69
CA GLU A 594 1.05 -13.75 6.83
C GLU A 594 0.48 -13.12 8.11
N VAL A 595 -0.63 -13.69 8.62
CA VAL A 595 -1.34 -13.17 9.78
C VAL A 595 -1.01 -13.94 11.04
N GLY A 596 0.01 -13.49 11.73
CA GLY A 596 0.01 -13.39 13.19
C GLY A 596 0.30 -14.61 14.06
N VAL A 597 0.72 -15.82 13.59
CA VAL A 597 0.95 -16.90 14.57
C VAL A 597 2.41 -16.98 15.02
N ASP A 598 2.59 -16.94 16.35
CA ASP A 598 3.88 -17.02 17.04
C ASP A 598 4.15 -18.46 17.48
N VAL A 599 5.08 -19.15 16.80
CA VAL A 599 5.48 -20.52 17.14
C VAL A 599 6.98 -20.55 17.40
N PRO A 600 7.43 -20.56 18.66
CA PRO A 600 8.84 -20.44 19.04
C PRO A 600 9.73 -21.56 18.44
N ASN A 601 9.19 -22.79 18.28
CA ASN A 601 9.92 -23.94 17.73
C ASN A 601 9.98 -23.98 16.21
N ALA A 602 9.25 -23.08 15.51
CA ALA A 602 9.33 -22.98 14.06
C ALA A 602 10.64 -22.29 13.67
N SER A 603 11.60 -23.06 13.19
CA SER A 603 12.95 -22.57 12.86
C SER A 603 13.24 -22.56 11.36
N LEU A 604 12.40 -23.15 10.53
CA LEU A 604 12.57 -23.17 9.08
C LEU A 604 11.29 -22.70 8.38
N MET A 605 11.47 -21.76 7.45
CA MET A 605 10.46 -21.31 6.50
C MET A 605 10.89 -21.74 5.11
N VAL A 606 10.02 -22.44 4.38
CA VAL A 606 10.19 -22.71 2.95
C VAL A 606 9.08 -22.02 2.19
N ILE A 607 9.42 -21.27 1.15
CA ILE A 607 8.47 -20.55 0.31
C ILE A 607 8.64 -21.01 -1.13
N GLU A 608 7.62 -21.67 -1.68
CA GLU A 608 7.59 -22.12 -3.08
C GLU A 608 7.22 -20.94 -4.00
N HIS A 609 7.77 -20.95 -5.22
CA HIS A 609 7.59 -19.92 -6.23
C HIS A 609 7.80 -18.50 -5.65
N ALA A 610 8.88 -18.33 -4.92
CA ALA A 610 9.18 -17.09 -4.20
C ALA A 610 9.29 -15.87 -5.13
N GLU A 611 9.56 -16.08 -6.43
CA GLU A 611 9.57 -15.04 -7.47
C GLU A 611 8.22 -14.33 -7.68
N ARG A 612 7.12 -15.00 -7.28
CA ARG A 612 5.75 -14.45 -7.41
C ARG A 612 5.33 -13.56 -6.25
N PHE A 613 6.04 -13.64 -5.13
CA PHE A 613 5.72 -12.86 -3.94
C PHE A 613 6.29 -11.43 -4.01
N GLY A 614 5.57 -10.50 -3.42
CA GLY A 614 6.11 -9.18 -3.13
C GLY A 614 7.21 -9.22 -2.07
N LEU A 615 8.16 -8.28 -2.13
CA LEU A 615 9.29 -8.25 -1.21
C LEU A 615 8.84 -8.09 0.25
N SER A 616 7.86 -7.24 0.50
CA SER A 616 7.24 -7.05 1.83
C SER A 616 6.56 -8.33 2.33
N GLN A 617 5.91 -9.12 1.45
CA GLN A 617 5.30 -10.40 1.82
C GLN A 617 6.35 -11.43 2.20
N LEU A 618 7.43 -11.57 1.40
CA LEU A 618 8.55 -12.45 1.72
C LEU A 618 9.16 -12.11 3.08
N HIS A 619 9.33 -10.81 3.36
CA HIS A 619 9.84 -10.34 4.64
C HIS A 619 8.92 -10.68 5.82
N GLN A 620 7.61 -10.48 5.68
CA GLN A 620 6.62 -10.85 6.70
C GLN A 620 6.61 -12.35 6.97
N LEU A 621 6.67 -13.19 5.92
CA LEU A 621 6.75 -14.64 6.03
C LEU A 621 8.05 -15.06 6.72
N ARG A 622 9.21 -14.53 6.28
CA ARG A 622 10.49 -14.79 6.94
C ARG A 622 10.47 -14.46 8.42
N GLY A 623 9.83 -13.37 8.81
CA GLY A 623 9.70 -12.94 10.21
C GLY A 623 8.85 -13.88 11.09
N ARG A 624 8.20 -14.90 10.53
CA ARG A 624 7.46 -15.93 11.30
C ARG A 624 8.35 -16.99 11.93
N VAL A 625 9.59 -17.10 11.50
CA VAL A 625 10.61 -17.92 12.14
C VAL A 625 11.63 -17.05 12.88
N GLY A 626 12.54 -17.65 13.64
CA GLY A 626 13.55 -16.91 14.40
C GLY A 626 13.01 -16.25 15.69
N ARG A 627 11.95 -16.79 16.27
CA ARG A 627 11.35 -16.30 17.52
C ARG A 627 11.77 -17.10 18.77
N GLY A 628 12.48 -18.21 18.57
CA GLY A 628 13.11 -19.00 19.62
C GLY A 628 14.62 -18.82 19.66
N ALA A 629 15.28 -19.51 20.60
CA ALA A 629 16.74 -19.49 20.76
C ALA A 629 17.49 -20.26 19.65
N ALA A 630 16.79 -21.05 18.83
CA ALA A 630 17.39 -21.86 17.78
C ALA A 630 17.71 -21.03 16.53
N ALA A 631 18.87 -21.30 15.91
CA ALA A 631 19.21 -20.71 14.62
C ALA A 631 18.13 -21.05 13.59
N SER A 632 17.68 -20.06 12.87
CA SER A 632 16.54 -20.16 11.94
C SER A 632 16.96 -19.85 10.51
N ALA A 633 16.26 -20.48 9.56
CA ALA A 633 16.52 -20.29 8.14
C ALA A 633 15.24 -20.06 7.33
N CYS A 634 15.38 -19.33 6.23
CA CYS A 634 14.34 -19.15 5.22
C CYS A 634 14.86 -19.63 3.87
N VAL A 635 14.15 -20.56 3.23
CA VAL A 635 14.47 -21.09 1.90
C VAL A 635 13.45 -20.54 0.91
N LEU A 636 13.94 -19.79 -0.07
CA LEU A 636 13.16 -19.24 -1.16
C LEU A 636 13.36 -20.12 -2.39
N LEU A 637 12.37 -20.98 -2.67
CA LEU A 637 12.36 -21.81 -3.88
C LEU A 637 11.81 -20.99 -5.04
N TYR A 638 12.55 -20.91 -6.13
CA TYR A 638 12.13 -20.20 -7.33
C TYR A 638 12.10 -21.10 -8.56
N SER A 639 11.15 -20.79 -9.46
CA SER A 639 11.04 -21.41 -10.78
C SER A 639 11.24 -20.39 -11.87
N THR A 640 11.90 -20.79 -12.96
CA THR A 640 12.04 -19.95 -14.16
C THR A 640 10.93 -20.22 -15.18
N GLY A 641 10.08 -21.24 -14.94
CA GLY A 641 9.14 -21.74 -15.95
C GLY A 641 9.88 -22.13 -17.24
N ASP A 642 9.33 -21.75 -18.38
CA ASP A 642 9.94 -22.00 -19.70
C ASP A 642 11.05 -20.98 -20.06
N ALA A 643 11.29 -19.98 -19.23
CA ALA A 643 12.31 -18.96 -19.48
C ALA A 643 13.70 -19.43 -19.04
N PRO A 644 14.78 -19.09 -19.78
CA PRO A 644 16.14 -19.49 -19.41
C PRO A 644 16.65 -18.82 -18.11
N ARG A 645 16.06 -17.73 -17.70
CA ARG A 645 16.44 -16.96 -16.49
C ARG A 645 15.23 -16.27 -15.86
N LEU A 646 15.33 -15.99 -14.56
CA LEU A 646 14.37 -15.13 -13.87
C LEU A 646 14.34 -13.73 -14.48
N GLY A 647 13.15 -13.13 -14.50
CA GLY A 647 12.99 -11.70 -14.81
C GLY A 647 13.79 -10.83 -13.83
N GLU A 648 14.21 -9.67 -14.27
CA GLU A 648 15.09 -8.77 -13.52
C GLU A 648 14.49 -8.38 -12.16
N THR A 649 13.23 -7.93 -12.14
CA THR A 649 12.50 -7.56 -10.92
C THR A 649 12.42 -8.71 -9.89
N ALA A 650 12.14 -9.93 -10.35
CA ALA A 650 12.08 -11.11 -9.47
C ALA A 650 13.46 -11.44 -8.90
N ARG A 651 14.51 -11.36 -9.72
CA ARG A 651 15.90 -11.58 -9.31
C ARG A 651 16.34 -10.57 -8.25
N GLU A 652 16.02 -9.29 -8.43
CA GLU A 652 16.36 -8.23 -7.48
C GLU A 652 15.63 -8.41 -6.15
N ARG A 653 14.36 -8.78 -6.15
CA ARG A 653 13.61 -9.08 -4.93
C ARG A 653 14.23 -10.24 -4.13
N LEU A 654 14.51 -11.36 -4.79
CA LEU A 654 15.12 -12.53 -4.14
C LEU A 654 16.53 -12.22 -3.63
N ARG A 655 17.30 -11.41 -4.38
CA ARG A 655 18.62 -10.94 -3.97
C ARG A 655 18.55 -10.06 -2.72
N ALA A 656 17.62 -9.11 -2.68
CA ALA A 656 17.40 -8.24 -1.52
C ALA A 656 17.11 -9.05 -0.26
N MET A 657 16.26 -10.09 -0.37
CA MET A 657 15.94 -10.98 0.75
C MET A 657 17.14 -11.79 1.25
N ALA A 658 18.07 -12.15 0.37
CA ALA A 658 19.26 -12.91 0.73
C ALA A 658 20.35 -12.04 1.38
N GLU A 659 20.46 -10.79 0.96
CA GLU A 659 21.53 -9.87 1.38
C GLU A 659 21.27 -9.20 2.73
N THR A 660 20.00 -8.94 3.10
CA THR A 660 19.69 -8.21 4.33
C THR A 660 18.56 -8.83 5.14
N ASN A 661 18.67 -8.68 6.47
CA ASN A 661 17.59 -8.98 7.42
C ASN A 661 16.85 -7.73 7.90
N ASP A 662 17.37 -6.55 7.59
CA ASP A 662 16.79 -5.29 8.00
C ASP A 662 15.51 -4.99 7.20
N GLY A 663 14.37 -4.93 7.91
CA GLY A 663 13.06 -4.67 7.31
C GLY A 663 12.94 -3.28 6.69
N PHE A 664 13.66 -2.27 7.21
CA PHE A 664 13.64 -0.92 6.64
C PHE A 664 14.41 -0.85 5.32
N GLU A 665 15.55 -1.54 5.25
CA GLU A 665 16.32 -1.66 4.00
C GLU A 665 15.53 -2.46 2.94
N ILE A 666 14.84 -3.52 3.35
CA ILE A 666 13.96 -4.29 2.47
C ILE A 666 12.82 -3.42 1.93
N ALA A 667 12.19 -2.62 2.78
CA ALA A 667 11.13 -1.72 2.37
C ALA A 667 11.63 -0.62 1.43
N ARG A 668 12.84 -0.10 1.65
CA ARG A 668 13.49 0.86 0.75
C ARG A 668 13.72 0.24 -0.64
N ARG A 669 14.27 -0.97 -0.70
CA ARG A 669 14.49 -1.70 -1.96
C ARG A 669 13.17 -2.09 -2.65
N ASP A 670 12.12 -2.46 -1.89
CA ASP A 670 10.80 -2.73 -2.46
C ASP A 670 10.22 -1.49 -3.16
N LEU A 671 10.42 -0.32 -2.54
CA LEU A 671 10.03 0.98 -3.11
C LEU A 671 10.80 1.30 -4.40
N GLU A 672 12.11 1.03 -4.43
CA GLU A 672 12.95 1.24 -5.62
C GLU A 672 12.56 0.30 -6.77
N ILE A 673 12.29 -0.98 -6.47
CA ILE A 673 11.93 -1.99 -7.47
C ILE A 673 10.53 -1.77 -8.05
N ARG A 674 9.56 -1.37 -7.24
CA ARG A 674 8.15 -1.21 -7.65
C ARG A 674 7.77 0.21 -8.04
N GLY A 675 8.50 1.19 -7.52
CA GLY A 675 8.06 2.57 -7.50
C GLY A 675 7.01 2.88 -6.44
N PRO A 676 6.85 4.17 -6.04
CA PRO A 676 5.99 4.58 -4.93
C PRO A 676 4.49 4.27 -5.16
N GLY A 677 4.04 4.25 -6.41
CA GLY A 677 2.64 3.98 -6.76
C GLY A 677 2.17 2.54 -6.48
N GLU A 678 3.02 1.54 -6.72
CA GLU A 678 2.69 0.14 -6.45
C GLU A 678 2.90 -0.26 -4.98
N PHE A 679 3.88 0.35 -4.31
CA PHE A 679 4.19 0.05 -2.91
C PHE A 679 3.02 0.29 -1.97
N MET A 680 2.24 1.34 -2.21
CA MET A 680 1.09 1.73 -1.39
C MET A 680 -0.20 0.96 -1.69
N GLY A 681 -0.15 -0.07 -2.51
CA GLY A 681 -1.34 -0.85 -2.86
C GLY A 681 -2.35 -0.05 -3.69
N ALA A 682 -1.88 0.83 -4.57
CA ALA A 682 -2.71 1.65 -5.45
C ALA A 682 -3.72 0.83 -6.26
N ARG A 683 -3.43 -0.46 -6.51
CA ARG A 683 -4.40 -1.41 -7.09
C ARG A 683 -5.52 -1.81 -6.14
N GLN A 684 -5.30 -1.75 -4.81
CA GLN A 684 -6.32 -2.10 -3.81
C GLN A 684 -7.19 -0.91 -3.39
N SER A 685 -6.65 0.32 -3.45
CA SER A 685 -7.36 1.55 -3.10
C SER A 685 -7.83 2.40 -4.28
N GLY A 686 -7.43 2.05 -5.51
CA GLY A 686 -7.87 2.70 -6.75
C GLY A 686 -7.23 4.07 -7.04
N ASP A 687 -6.35 4.60 -6.19
CA ASP A 687 -5.79 5.93 -6.38
C ASP A 687 -4.34 6.03 -5.90
N ALA A 688 -3.41 6.17 -6.84
CA ALA A 688 -2.07 6.67 -6.53
C ALA A 688 -2.20 8.10 -5.96
N MET A 689 -1.66 8.36 -4.78
CA MET A 689 -1.76 9.67 -4.15
C MET A 689 -0.98 10.75 -4.91
N LEU A 690 0.14 10.41 -5.56
CA LEU A 690 0.91 11.26 -6.46
C LEU A 690 0.82 10.72 -7.88
N ARG A 691 0.53 11.61 -8.82
CA ARG A 691 0.38 11.27 -10.25
C ARG A 691 1.65 11.55 -11.04
N PHE A 692 2.40 12.57 -10.65
CA PHE A 692 3.50 13.14 -11.41
C PHE A 692 4.81 13.19 -10.64
N ALA A 693 4.77 13.45 -9.35
CA ALA A 693 5.96 13.57 -8.51
C ALA A 693 6.39 12.24 -7.92
N ASP A 694 7.70 12.04 -7.82
CA ASP A 694 8.34 10.97 -7.06
C ASP A 694 9.05 11.56 -5.83
N VAL A 695 8.71 11.08 -4.63
CA VAL A 695 9.25 11.64 -3.37
C VAL A 695 10.77 11.42 -3.22
N ASN A 696 11.35 10.45 -3.91
CA ASN A 696 12.79 10.18 -3.87
C ASN A 696 13.55 11.02 -4.90
N GLU A 697 13.03 11.06 -6.13
CA GLU A 697 13.65 11.81 -7.23
C GLU A 697 13.44 13.32 -7.07
N ASP A 698 12.26 13.72 -6.61
CA ASP A 698 11.84 15.11 -6.48
C ASP A 698 12.03 15.68 -5.06
N ALA A 699 13.02 15.16 -4.30
CA ALA A 699 13.29 15.56 -2.91
C ALA A 699 13.42 17.10 -2.74
N ARG A 700 14.05 17.78 -3.70
CA ARG A 700 14.18 19.25 -3.70
C ARG A 700 12.82 19.96 -3.77
N LEU A 701 11.90 19.46 -4.61
CA LEU A 701 10.54 20.01 -4.73
C LEU A 701 9.72 19.71 -3.48
N LEU A 702 9.91 18.53 -2.88
CA LEU A 702 9.26 18.16 -1.63
C LEU A 702 9.70 19.06 -0.46
N ASP A 703 11.01 19.35 -0.35
CA ASP A 703 11.52 20.27 0.67
C ASP A 703 11.01 21.70 0.48
N TRP A 704 10.91 22.14 -0.76
CA TRP A 704 10.26 23.41 -1.08
C TRP A 704 8.79 23.40 -0.65
N ALA A 705 8.03 22.38 -1.01
CA ALA A 705 6.61 22.26 -0.66
C ALA A 705 6.39 22.28 0.87
N ARG A 706 7.26 21.58 1.62
CA ARG A 706 7.21 21.57 3.11
C ARG A 706 7.44 22.95 3.73
N ARG A 707 8.37 23.74 3.17
CA ARG A 707 8.63 25.11 3.65
C ARG A 707 7.52 26.07 3.23
N THR A 708 7.02 25.94 2.01
CA THR A 708 6.03 26.86 1.43
C THR A 708 4.62 26.65 2.00
N ALA A 709 4.21 25.41 2.25
CA ALA A 709 2.85 25.10 2.68
C ALA A 709 2.41 25.82 3.96
N PRO A 710 3.20 25.90 5.05
CA PRO A 710 2.83 26.67 6.24
C PRO A 710 2.61 28.16 5.93
N HIS A 711 3.54 28.77 5.19
CA HIS A 711 3.45 30.19 4.83
C HIS A 711 2.24 30.48 3.95
N MET A 712 1.98 29.65 2.95
CA MET A 712 0.83 29.81 2.08
C MET A 712 -0.48 29.63 2.83
N LEU A 713 -0.55 28.69 3.77
CA LEU A 713 -1.74 28.45 4.59
C LEU A 713 -2.04 29.63 5.53
N ASP A 714 -1.01 30.32 6.02
CA ASP A 714 -1.14 31.47 6.91
C ASP A 714 -1.43 32.78 6.16
N GLN A 715 -0.74 33.01 5.05
CA GLN A 715 -0.80 34.27 4.31
C GLN A 715 -1.90 34.29 3.23
N SER A 716 -2.25 33.13 2.67
CA SER A 716 -3.18 33.01 1.55
C SER A 716 -4.11 31.80 1.70
N PRO A 717 -4.90 31.69 2.79
CA PRO A 717 -5.68 30.49 3.11
C PRO A 717 -6.73 30.16 2.03
N ALA A 718 -7.30 31.16 1.35
CA ALA A 718 -8.26 30.95 0.27
C ALA A 718 -7.59 30.28 -0.95
N LEU A 719 -6.40 30.75 -1.36
CA LEU A 719 -5.63 30.12 -2.44
C LEU A 719 -5.17 28.72 -2.06
N ALA A 720 -4.76 28.51 -0.81
CA ALA A 720 -4.40 27.17 -0.31
C ALA A 720 -5.58 26.20 -0.38
N ALA A 721 -6.79 26.62 0.01
CA ALA A 721 -7.99 25.81 -0.10
C ALA A 721 -8.35 25.51 -1.56
N GLN A 722 -8.27 26.50 -2.45
CA GLN A 722 -8.52 26.34 -3.88
C GLN A 722 -7.49 25.38 -4.51
N HIS A 723 -6.23 25.47 -4.11
CA HIS A 723 -5.15 24.59 -4.57
C HIS A 723 -5.41 23.13 -4.18
N VAL A 724 -5.72 22.87 -2.92
CA VAL A 724 -6.07 21.55 -2.42
C VAL A 724 -7.31 20.99 -3.15
N GLN A 725 -8.36 21.81 -3.33
CA GLN A 725 -9.57 21.39 -4.03
C GLN A 725 -9.31 21.08 -5.51
N ARG A 726 -8.43 21.80 -6.19
CA ARG A 726 -8.04 21.53 -7.58
C ARG A 726 -7.39 20.18 -7.72
N TRP A 727 -6.35 19.91 -6.92
CA TRP A 727 -5.51 18.74 -7.03
C TRP A 727 -6.13 17.48 -6.44
N LEU A 728 -6.77 17.58 -5.28
CA LEU A 728 -7.28 16.45 -4.52
C LEU A 728 -8.80 16.27 -4.61
N GLY A 729 -9.54 17.38 -4.83
CA GLY A 729 -11.00 17.32 -5.00
C GLY A 729 -11.71 16.63 -3.85
N GLY A 730 -12.63 15.71 -4.17
CA GLY A 730 -13.36 14.90 -3.17
C GLY A 730 -12.50 13.86 -2.43
N LYS A 731 -11.23 13.72 -2.79
CA LYS A 731 -10.28 12.80 -2.14
C LYS A 731 -9.73 13.35 -0.82
N THR A 732 -10.05 14.59 -0.46
CA THR A 732 -9.66 15.17 0.84
C THR A 732 -10.15 14.36 2.04
N ASP A 733 -11.28 13.64 1.92
CA ASP A 733 -11.79 12.77 2.98
C ASP A 733 -10.94 11.49 3.15
N PHE A 734 -10.28 11.02 2.09
CA PHE A 734 -9.34 9.90 2.16
C PHE A 734 -8.04 10.26 2.91
N LEU A 735 -7.64 11.53 2.90
CA LEU A 735 -6.47 12.00 3.64
C LEU A 735 -6.74 12.24 5.13
N LYS A 736 -8.03 12.28 5.52
CA LYS A 736 -8.48 12.37 6.92
C LYS A 736 -8.62 10.99 7.59
N ALA A 737 -8.49 9.90 6.83
CA ALA A 737 -8.61 8.51 7.28
C ALA A 737 -7.27 7.88 7.64
#